data_485abdec911ca3740e19cf1a987135c0
#
_entry.id   485abdec911ca3740e19cf1a987135c0
#
_cell.length_a   1.000
_cell.length_b   1.000
_cell.length_c   1.000
_cell.angle_alpha   90.00
_cell.angle_beta   90.00
_cell.angle_gamma   90.00
#
_symmetry.space_group_name_H-M   'P 1'
#
loop_
_entity.id
_entity.type
_entity.pdbx_description
1 polymer ?
#
loop_
_entity_poly.entity_id
_entity_poly.type
_entity_poly.pdbx_seq_one_letter_code
_entity_poly.pdbx_strand_id
1 'polypeptide(L)'
;RGSSFLDHPSPLKGNNDLLSITCPDVIEKIHLEFLESGANIIGTNTFNANGISQADYKLETSVVDINRAAVEIARKAVEKYQSGKSVEEIQSDHPIFVAGSIGPTNRTCSMSPDVNNPAYRAVTFDQIAEAYREQAVALIESGVDILLLETSFDTLNMKAGIYALESYFEEVGIRLPVFLSVTITDASGRTLSGQTLDAFYNSIHHAKPLFLGINCALGAKEMRPFIEEMAHISEFPVAVYPNAGLPNAMGEYEQTPAEFAGIMSEFAAEGWANLMGGCCGTTPAHIRALKDKIAHSIPRKLNPHLKLRFGETVDSNSEAVTVGAGIPFYSGLESLNINPDIGFLMIGERTNIMGSPKFRKLILNDDFESGLAVARQQVESGANFIDINFDEGLLDGEKSMTHFLNLIAVEPDIARVPVMIDSSKWSVLEAGLKCIQGKGIVNSISLKEGEENFLRQAREIRKYGAAAVVMAFDENGQATELEHKVEVCSRAYQLLTENVGFSPGDIIFDPNILTVATGMEEHNHYAVAFIEAVRQIKERCPGALVSGGVSNVSFSFRGNNPVREAMHSAFLYHAIHAGLDMAIVNAGMLDVYEEIPKDLLELVEDVLLNRRKDATERLIDFAESYKAEGTRKIIKDTKWREGTVEERIIHALVRGVTEHIVADTEEIRTKFDLALEVIEGPLMAGMKVVGDLFGDGKMFLPQVVKSARVMKQAVAHLEPFMEEEKSKSTTKTKMPKIVMATVKGDVH
;
A
#
# COMPACT_ATOMS: atom_id res chain seq x y z
N ARG A 1 -25.24 -6.16 -37.39
CA ARG A 1 -25.62 -5.93 -35.99
C ARG A 1 -27.14 -6.03 -35.73
N GLY A 2 -27.87 -6.65 -36.68
CA GLY A 2 -29.29 -6.92 -36.58
C GLY A 2 -30.18 -5.72 -36.95
N SER A 3 -31.44 -6.03 -37.24
CA SER A 3 -32.43 -5.01 -37.69
C SER A 3 -32.81 -4.01 -36.58
N SER A 4 -32.71 -4.41 -35.31
CA SER A 4 -33.08 -3.58 -34.16
C SER A 4 -32.19 -2.36 -33.94
N PHE A 5 -31.01 -2.30 -34.57
CA PHE A 5 -30.06 -1.21 -34.40
C PHE A 5 -29.68 -0.50 -35.72
N LEU A 6 -30.49 -0.68 -36.80
CA LEU A 6 -30.21 -0.09 -38.11
C LEU A 6 -30.23 1.46 -38.08
N ASP A 7 -31.14 2.02 -37.30
CA ASP A 7 -31.31 3.48 -37.17
C ASP A 7 -30.66 4.03 -35.88
N HIS A 8 -29.70 3.29 -35.27
CA HIS A 8 -29.06 3.75 -34.04
C HIS A 8 -28.22 5.02 -34.29
N PRO A 9 -28.32 6.06 -33.43
CA PRO A 9 -27.73 7.39 -33.68
C PRO A 9 -26.18 7.40 -33.59
N SER A 10 -25.57 6.34 -33.05
CA SER A 10 -24.12 6.24 -32.94
C SER A 10 -23.56 5.03 -33.73
N PRO A 11 -22.32 5.12 -34.26
CA PRO A 11 -21.67 3.99 -34.89
C PRO A 11 -21.41 2.88 -33.84
N LEU A 12 -21.90 1.68 -34.10
CA LEU A 12 -21.76 0.52 -33.21
C LEU A 12 -20.56 -0.39 -33.55
N LYS A 13 -19.69 0.06 -34.47
CA LYS A 13 -18.48 -0.68 -34.82
C LYS A 13 -17.54 -0.70 -33.58
N GLY A 14 -17.06 -1.87 -33.21
CA GLY A 14 -16.21 -2.04 -32.02
C GLY A 14 -16.95 -2.52 -30.76
N ASN A 15 -18.27 -2.31 -30.65
CA ASN A 15 -19.06 -2.86 -29.57
C ASN A 15 -19.32 -4.35 -29.81
N ASN A 16 -18.46 -5.21 -29.29
CA ASN A 16 -18.58 -6.66 -29.48
C ASN A 16 -19.54 -7.30 -28.46
N ASP A 17 -19.76 -6.66 -27.30
CA ASP A 17 -20.68 -7.13 -26.26
C ASP A 17 -22.12 -7.17 -26.80
N LEU A 18 -22.48 -6.21 -27.67
CA LEU A 18 -23.77 -6.13 -28.32
C LEU A 18 -24.07 -7.34 -29.23
N LEU A 19 -23.04 -8.13 -29.63
CA LEU A 19 -23.23 -9.36 -30.42
C LEU A 19 -24.02 -10.41 -29.65
N SER A 20 -24.01 -10.37 -28.33
CA SER A 20 -24.83 -11.24 -27.47
C SER A 20 -26.33 -11.07 -27.76
N ILE A 21 -26.76 -9.84 -28.17
CA ILE A 21 -28.15 -9.59 -28.57
C ILE A 21 -28.33 -9.77 -30.10
N THR A 22 -27.38 -9.26 -30.89
CA THR A 22 -27.59 -9.13 -32.35
C THR A 22 -27.16 -10.32 -33.16
N CYS A 23 -26.26 -11.17 -32.65
CA CYS A 23 -25.70 -12.34 -33.29
C CYS A 23 -25.44 -13.48 -32.31
N PRO A 24 -26.42 -13.91 -31.49
CA PRO A 24 -26.22 -14.86 -30.38
C PRO A 24 -25.63 -16.21 -30.86
N ASP A 25 -26.01 -16.67 -32.04
CA ASP A 25 -25.50 -17.92 -32.60
C ASP A 25 -23.97 -17.92 -32.84
N VAL A 26 -23.41 -16.72 -33.14
CA VAL A 26 -21.95 -16.56 -33.30
C VAL A 26 -21.24 -16.74 -31.97
N ILE A 27 -21.77 -16.12 -30.91
CA ILE A 27 -21.20 -16.20 -29.55
C ILE A 27 -21.38 -17.64 -29.00
N GLU A 28 -22.55 -18.27 -29.17
CA GLU A 28 -22.76 -19.67 -28.78
C GLU A 28 -21.73 -20.60 -29.46
N LYS A 29 -21.49 -20.41 -30.75
CA LYS A 29 -20.50 -21.18 -31.48
C LYS A 29 -19.10 -21.04 -30.93
N ILE A 30 -18.69 -19.80 -30.60
CA ILE A 30 -17.38 -19.53 -30.00
C ILE A 30 -17.25 -20.28 -28.67
N HIS A 31 -18.25 -20.18 -27.78
CA HIS A 31 -18.23 -20.91 -26.52
C HIS A 31 -18.10 -22.42 -26.71
N LEU A 32 -18.84 -22.99 -27.66
CA LEU A 32 -18.76 -24.42 -27.97
C LEU A 32 -17.35 -24.82 -28.42
N GLU A 33 -16.72 -24.06 -29.32
CA GLU A 33 -15.38 -24.36 -29.81
C GLU A 33 -14.33 -24.36 -28.70
N PHE A 34 -14.45 -23.45 -27.72
CA PHE A 34 -13.57 -23.44 -26.53
C PHE A 34 -13.86 -24.60 -25.58
N LEU A 35 -15.12 -24.94 -25.32
CA LEU A 35 -15.51 -26.12 -24.55
C LEU A 35 -15.02 -27.43 -25.17
N GLU A 36 -15.16 -27.59 -26.49
CA GLU A 36 -14.63 -28.72 -27.25
C GLU A 36 -13.08 -28.80 -27.22
N SER A 37 -12.43 -27.68 -26.99
CA SER A 37 -10.97 -27.62 -26.80
C SER A 37 -10.54 -27.91 -25.36
N GLY A 38 -11.50 -28.10 -24.47
CA GLY A 38 -11.30 -28.53 -23.07
C GLY A 38 -11.20 -27.42 -22.05
N ALA A 39 -11.77 -26.24 -22.33
CA ALA A 39 -11.92 -25.20 -21.34
C ALA A 39 -12.87 -25.64 -20.23
N ASN A 40 -12.48 -25.40 -18.96
CA ASN A 40 -13.29 -25.68 -17.79
C ASN A 40 -14.03 -24.42 -17.30
N ILE A 41 -13.54 -23.25 -17.65
CA ILE A 41 -14.17 -21.95 -17.36
C ILE A 41 -14.31 -21.20 -18.68
N ILE A 42 -15.51 -20.72 -18.98
CA ILE A 42 -15.78 -19.84 -20.11
C ILE A 42 -16.27 -18.49 -19.60
N GLY A 43 -15.73 -17.40 -20.16
CA GLY A 43 -16.16 -16.03 -19.85
C GLY A 43 -17.36 -15.60 -20.69
N THR A 44 -18.29 -14.87 -20.10
CA THR A 44 -19.39 -14.24 -20.85
C THR A 44 -18.85 -13.16 -21.80
N ASN A 45 -19.56 -12.87 -22.88
CA ASN A 45 -19.21 -11.78 -23.82
C ASN A 45 -19.71 -10.43 -23.28
N THR A 46 -19.15 -9.98 -22.15
CA THR A 46 -19.61 -8.82 -21.38
C THR A 46 -18.47 -7.89 -20.92
N PHE A 47 -17.30 -7.99 -21.54
CA PHE A 47 -16.08 -7.27 -21.13
C PHE A 47 -16.27 -5.75 -20.96
N ASN A 48 -17.02 -5.10 -21.87
CA ASN A 48 -17.35 -3.67 -21.81
C ASN A 48 -18.85 -3.41 -21.54
N ALA A 49 -19.58 -4.41 -21.03
CA ALA A 49 -21.03 -4.31 -20.85
C ALA A 49 -21.41 -3.59 -19.55
N ASN A 50 -20.76 -2.46 -19.24
CA ASN A 50 -21.09 -1.54 -18.15
C ASN A 50 -21.57 -0.18 -18.67
N GLY A 51 -22.30 0.58 -17.86
CA GLY A 51 -22.90 1.85 -18.25
C GLY A 51 -21.89 2.88 -18.76
N ILE A 52 -20.69 2.96 -18.18
CA ILE A 52 -19.65 3.92 -18.57
C ILE A 52 -19.09 3.59 -19.96
N SER A 53 -18.78 2.32 -20.24
CA SER A 53 -18.26 1.91 -21.57
C SER A 53 -19.34 1.94 -22.64
N GLN A 54 -20.57 1.58 -22.31
CA GLN A 54 -21.70 1.62 -23.24
C GLN A 54 -22.18 3.02 -23.58
N ALA A 55 -21.87 4.03 -22.75
CA ALA A 55 -22.16 5.44 -23.01
C ALA A 55 -21.50 5.96 -24.31
N ASP A 56 -20.32 5.46 -24.66
CA ASP A 56 -19.65 5.82 -25.91
C ASP A 56 -20.47 5.43 -27.16
N TYR A 57 -21.36 4.45 -26.99
CA TYR A 57 -22.26 3.94 -28.03
C TYR A 57 -23.71 4.41 -27.84
N LYS A 58 -24.03 5.19 -26.79
CA LYS A 58 -25.41 5.55 -26.38
C LYS A 58 -26.29 4.33 -26.11
N LEU A 59 -25.72 3.34 -25.41
CA LEU A 59 -26.36 2.06 -25.11
C LEU A 59 -26.41 1.77 -23.61
N GLU A 60 -26.36 2.81 -22.76
CA GLU A 60 -26.39 2.70 -21.31
C GLU A 60 -27.63 1.91 -20.83
N THR A 61 -28.77 2.12 -21.49
CA THR A 61 -30.03 1.44 -21.16
C THR A 61 -30.05 -0.05 -21.56
N SER A 62 -29.07 -0.52 -22.33
CA SER A 62 -28.98 -1.90 -22.80
C SER A 62 -28.05 -2.77 -21.95
N VAL A 63 -27.43 -2.23 -20.91
CA VAL A 63 -26.45 -2.93 -20.07
C VAL A 63 -27.02 -4.22 -19.50
N VAL A 64 -28.18 -4.17 -18.87
CA VAL A 64 -28.83 -5.34 -18.27
C VAL A 64 -29.14 -6.41 -19.32
N ASP A 65 -29.69 -6.00 -20.49
CA ASP A 65 -30.05 -6.94 -21.55
C ASP A 65 -28.84 -7.61 -22.19
N ILE A 66 -27.73 -6.87 -22.39
CA ILE A 66 -26.48 -7.42 -22.92
C ILE A 66 -25.93 -8.49 -21.95
N ASN A 67 -25.82 -8.19 -20.67
CA ASN A 67 -25.30 -9.09 -19.65
C ASN A 67 -26.17 -10.33 -19.51
N ARG A 68 -27.50 -10.19 -19.46
CA ARG A 68 -28.43 -11.32 -19.40
C ARG A 68 -28.29 -12.22 -20.62
N ALA A 69 -28.35 -11.67 -21.81
CA ALA A 69 -28.22 -12.43 -23.07
C ALA A 69 -26.89 -13.19 -23.12
N ALA A 70 -25.79 -12.58 -22.71
CA ALA A 70 -24.49 -13.21 -22.72
C ALA A 70 -24.42 -14.43 -21.79
N VAL A 71 -25.00 -14.35 -20.57
CA VAL A 71 -25.07 -15.48 -19.63
C VAL A 71 -25.95 -16.61 -20.19
N GLU A 72 -27.13 -16.27 -20.74
CA GLU A 72 -28.05 -17.24 -21.34
C GLU A 72 -27.36 -18.02 -22.48
N ILE A 73 -26.60 -17.33 -23.34
CA ILE A 73 -25.84 -17.95 -24.43
C ILE A 73 -24.76 -18.90 -23.90
N ALA A 74 -23.99 -18.45 -22.89
CA ALA A 74 -22.94 -19.26 -22.30
C ALA A 74 -23.53 -20.53 -21.63
N ARG A 75 -24.62 -20.41 -20.88
CA ARG A 75 -25.32 -21.55 -20.26
C ARG A 75 -25.84 -22.52 -21.33
N LYS A 76 -26.47 -21.99 -22.37
CA LYS A 76 -26.96 -22.82 -23.50
C LYS A 76 -25.83 -23.57 -24.20
N ALA A 77 -24.66 -22.95 -24.35
CA ALA A 77 -23.49 -23.62 -24.91
C ALA A 77 -22.99 -24.75 -23.98
N VAL A 78 -22.96 -24.55 -22.66
CA VAL A 78 -22.63 -25.61 -21.68
C VAL A 78 -23.62 -26.78 -21.78
N GLU A 79 -24.91 -26.50 -21.74
CA GLU A 79 -25.97 -27.53 -21.87
C GLU A 79 -25.84 -28.33 -23.17
N LYS A 80 -25.61 -27.66 -24.29
CA LYS A 80 -25.44 -28.28 -25.58
C LYS A 80 -24.19 -29.15 -25.63
N TYR A 81 -23.07 -28.70 -25.07
CA TYR A 81 -21.83 -29.45 -24.96
C TYR A 81 -22.00 -30.71 -24.10
N GLN A 82 -22.79 -30.65 -23.04
CA GLN A 82 -23.03 -31.76 -22.13
C GLN A 82 -24.08 -32.72 -22.66
N SER A 83 -25.07 -32.28 -23.44
CA SER A 83 -26.17 -33.09 -23.93
C SER A 83 -25.73 -34.23 -24.86
N GLY A 84 -24.55 -34.14 -25.44
CA GLY A 84 -23.93 -35.18 -26.28
C GLY A 84 -23.12 -36.23 -25.52
N LYS A 85 -23.05 -36.16 -24.19
CA LYS A 85 -22.17 -36.99 -23.34
C LYS A 85 -22.96 -37.90 -22.42
N SER A 86 -22.38 -39.05 -22.08
CA SER A 86 -22.90 -39.92 -21.01
C SER A 86 -22.70 -39.31 -19.64
N VAL A 87 -23.44 -39.77 -18.61
CA VAL A 87 -23.28 -39.33 -17.25
C VAL A 87 -21.86 -39.58 -16.73
N GLU A 88 -21.26 -40.71 -17.10
CA GLU A 88 -19.88 -41.05 -16.74
C GLU A 88 -18.88 -40.11 -17.40
N GLU A 89 -19.09 -39.72 -18.67
CA GLU A 89 -18.25 -38.73 -19.35
C GLU A 89 -18.36 -37.34 -18.74
N ILE A 90 -19.57 -36.91 -18.34
CA ILE A 90 -19.80 -35.64 -17.66
C ILE A 90 -19.14 -35.65 -16.26
N GLN A 91 -19.19 -36.78 -15.54
CA GLN A 91 -18.55 -36.95 -14.25
C GLN A 91 -17.02 -37.07 -14.33
N SER A 92 -16.49 -37.65 -15.43
CA SER A 92 -15.05 -37.73 -15.67
C SER A 92 -14.47 -36.45 -16.23
N ASP A 93 -15.27 -35.66 -16.95
CA ASP A 93 -14.93 -34.31 -17.33
C ASP A 93 -15.00 -33.42 -16.09
N HIS A 94 -14.02 -32.53 -15.94
CA HIS A 94 -14.05 -31.55 -14.88
C HIS A 94 -15.31 -30.67 -14.97
N PRO A 95 -15.83 -30.18 -13.85
CA PRO A 95 -16.98 -29.28 -13.86
C PRO A 95 -16.69 -28.04 -14.73
N ILE A 96 -17.72 -27.58 -15.44
CA ILE A 96 -17.65 -26.39 -16.30
C ILE A 96 -18.32 -25.24 -15.57
N PHE A 97 -17.65 -24.10 -15.54
CA PHE A 97 -18.13 -22.89 -14.92
C PHE A 97 -18.30 -21.76 -15.93
N VAL A 98 -19.29 -20.91 -15.70
CA VAL A 98 -19.53 -19.68 -16.45
C VAL A 98 -19.06 -18.51 -15.59
N ALA A 99 -18.03 -17.80 -16.03
CA ALA A 99 -17.52 -16.61 -15.39
C ALA A 99 -18.14 -15.35 -16.03
N GLY A 100 -18.78 -14.52 -15.23
CA GLY A 100 -19.26 -13.21 -15.65
C GLY A 100 -18.07 -12.25 -15.81
N SER A 101 -17.69 -11.96 -17.05
CA SER A 101 -16.57 -11.06 -17.37
C SER A 101 -16.96 -9.62 -17.13
N ILE A 102 -16.19 -8.93 -16.30
CA ILE A 102 -16.30 -7.51 -15.95
C ILE A 102 -14.93 -6.89 -16.26
N GLY A 103 -14.81 -6.28 -17.42
CA GLY A 103 -13.58 -5.62 -17.86
C GLY A 103 -13.42 -4.23 -17.25
N PRO A 104 -12.28 -3.55 -17.50
CA PRO A 104 -12.06 -2.21 -17.04
C PRO A 104 -12.98 -1.23 -17.77
N THR A 105 -13.31 -0.12 -17.12
CA THR A 105 -13.98 0.98 -17.82
C THR A 105 -12.97 1.76 -18.68
N ASN A 106 -13.48 2.52 -19.66
CA ASN A 106 -12.67 3.44 -20.48
C ASN A 106 -12.34 4.76 -19.76
N ARG A 107 -12.63 4.86 -18.47
CA ARG A 107 -12.32 5.99 -17.58
C ARG A 107 -11.62 5.45 -16.34
N THR A 108 -10.74 6.27 -15.75
CA THR A 108 -9.93 5.91 -14.58
C THR A 108 -10.15 6.88 -13.43
N CYS A 109 -10.15 6.36 -12.21
CA CYS A 109 -10.27 7.14 -10.98
C CYS A 109 -8.94 7.69 -10.48
N SER A 110 -7.81 7.01 -10.79
CA SER A 110 -6.49 7.39 -10.25
C SER A 110 -5.70 8.35 -11.14
N MET A 111 -6.08 8.51 -12.41
CA MET A 111 -5.35 9.34 -13.38
C MET A 111 -6.21 10.49 -13.92
N SER A 112 -5.57 11.63 -14.13
CA SER A 112 -6.20 12.74 -14.85
C SER A 112 -6.07 12.55 -16.37
N PRO A 113 -7.14 12.71 -17.15
CA PRO A 113 -7.05 12.78 -18.60
C PRO A 113 -6.56 14.15 -19.11
N ASP A 114 -6.44 15.14 -18.22
CA ASP A 114 -5.99 16.50 -18.53
C ASP A 114 -4.66 16.80 -17.84
N VAL A 115 -3.60 16.88 -18.62
CA VAL A 115 -2.24 17.15 -18.13
C VAL A 115 -2.14 18.52 -17.43
N ASN A 116 -2.97 19.48 -17.83
CA ASN A 116 -2.97 20.83 -17.24
C ASN A 116 -3.81 20.93 -15.96
N ASN A 117 -4.59 19.89 -15.65
CA ASN A 117 -5.39 19.79 -14.43
C ASN A 117 -5.21 18.42 -13.77
N PRO A 118 -4.09 18.20 -13.08
CA PRO A 118 -3.72 16.90 -12.52
C PRO A 118 -4.70 16.39 -11.45
N ALA A 119 -5.44 17.27 -10.79
CA ALA A 119 -6.47 16.89 -9.82
C ALA A 119 -7.80 16.47 -10.45
N TYR A 120 -8.02 16.74 -11.73
CA TYR A 120 -9.27 16.40 -12.42
C TYR A 120 -9.41 14.88 -12.60
N ARG A 121 -10.62 14.39 -12.42
CA ARG A 121 -11.01 13.02 -12.77
C ARG A 121 -12.23 13.05 -13.65
N ALA A 122 -12.21 12.26 -14.74
CA ALA A 122 -13.33 12.17 -15.67
C ALA A 122 -14.51 11.35 -15.09
N VAL A 123 -14.27 10.61 -14.01
CA VAL A 123 -15.23 9.77 -13.32
C VAL A 123 -14.89 9.69 -11.83
N THR A 124 -15.90 9.54 -10.99
CA THR A 124 -15.73 9.34 -9.55
C THR A 124 -15.73 7.86 -9.20
N PHE A 125 -15.20 7.53 -8.02
CA PHE A 125 -15.28 6.17 -7.45
C PHE A 125 -16.72 5.65 -7.40
N ASP A 126 -17.68 6.48 -6.96
CA ASP A 126 -19.07 6.10 -6.85
C ASP A 126 -19.71 5.80 -8.22
N GLN A 127 -19.36 6.57 -9.26
CA GLN A 127 -19.82 6.29 -10.62
C GLN A 127 -19.29 4.98 -11.18
N ILE A 128 -18.02 4.65 -10.90
CA ILE A 128 -17.43 3.35 -11.27
C ILE A 128 -18.10 2.23 -10.48
N ALA A 129 -18.27 2.40 -9.16
CA ALA A 129 -18.91 1.40 -8.30
C ALA A 129 -20.35 1.11 -8.75
N GLU A 130 -21.13 2.13 -9.10
CA GLU A 130 -22.50 1.95 -9.60
C GLU A 130 -22.52 1.24 -10.95
N ALA A 131 -21.64 1.59 -11.88
CA ALA A 131 -21.56 0.92 -13.19
C ALA A 131 -21.19 -0.56 -13.05
N TYR A 132 -20.26 -0.88 -12.16
CA TYR A 132 -19.91 -2.27 -11.89
C TYR A 132 -21.00 -3.02 -11.11
N ARG A 133 -21.72 -2.34 -10.21
CA ARG A 133 -22.86 -2.92 -9.51
C ARG A 133 -23.97 -3.31 -10.49
N GLU A 134 -24.37 -2.41 -11.38
CA GLU A 134 -25.40 -2.69 -12.41
C GLU A 134 -25.04 -3.91 -13.24
N GLN A 135 -23.80 -3.99 -13.74
CA GLN A 135 -23.30 -5.11 -14.52
C GLN A 135 -23.29 -6.40 -13.69
N ALA A 136 -22.71 -6.36 -12.49
CA ALA A 136 -22.58 -7.54 -11.63
C ALA A 136 -23.95 -8.10 -11.21
N VAL A 137 -24.89 -7.25 -10.84
CA VAL A 137 -26.27 -7.67 -10.50
C VAL A 137 -26.92 -8.41 -11.67
N ALA A 138 -26.84 -7.86 -12.88
CA ALA A 138 -27.37 -8.51 -14.09
C ALA A 138 -26.72 -9.88 -14.35
N LEU A 139 -25.42 -10.02 -14.14
CA LEU A 139 -24.69 -11.28 -14.28
C LEU A 139 -25.10 -12.29 -13.20
N ILE A 140 -25.17 -11.87 -11.93
CA ILE A 140 -25.54 -12.74 -10.79
C ILE A 140 -26.96 -13.27 -10.95
N GLU A 141 -27.93 -12.39 -11.23
CA GLU A 141 -29.34 -12.74 -11.40
C GLU A 141 -29.57 -13.66 -12.61
N SER A 142 -28.71 -13.58 -13.63
CA SER A 142 -28.73 -14.44 -14.79
C SER A 142 -28.03 -15.78 -14.56
N GLY A 143 -27.35 -15.97 -13.43
CA GLY A 143 -26.86 -17.26 -12.96
C GLY A 143 -25.42 -17.57 -13.39
N VAL A 144 -24.48 -16.64 -13.33
CA VAL A 144 -23.03 -16.94 -13.43
C VAL A 144 -22.54 -17.69 -12.18
N ASP A 145 -21.46 -18.43 -12.31
CA ASP A 145 -20.84 -19.17 -11.21
C ASP A 145 -19.73 -18.35 -10.52
N ILE A 146 -19.06 -17.48 -11.28
CA ILE A 146 -17.89 -16.69 -10.84
C ILE A 146 -18.05 -15.29 -11.38
N LEU A 147 -17.65 -14.29 -10.61
CA LEU A 147 -17.51 -12.91 -11.08
C LEU A 147 -16.03 -12.64 -11.37
N LEU A 148 -15.71 -12.33 -12.61
CA LEU A 148 -14.35 -12.12 -13.09
C LEU A 148 -14.11 -10.64 -13.39
N LEU A 149 -13.47 -9.93 -12.45
CA LEU A 149 -12.95 -8.59 -12.70
C LEU A 149 -11.55 -8.73 -13.32
N GLU A 150 -11.46 -8.48 -14.62
CA GLU A 150 -10.25 -8.78 -15.39
C GLU A 150 -9.65 -7.58 -16.11
N THR A 151 -8.38 -7.73 -16.49
CA THR A 151 -7.63 -6.74 -17.28
C THR A 151 -7.55 -5.39 -16.57
N SER A 152 -7.52 -5.41 -15.24
CA SER A 152 -7.48 -4.18 -14.46
C SER A 152 -6.10 -3.53 -14.55
N PHE A 153 -6.05 -2.32 -15.04
CA PHE A 153 -4.84 -1.50 -15.14
C PHE A 153 -4.88 -0.28 -14.18
N ASP A 154 -5.99 -0.07 -13.48
CA ASP A 154 -6.19 0.94 -12.43
C ASP A 154 -6.75 0.25 -11.18
N THR A 155 -5.94 0.19 -10.13
CA THR A 155 -6.31 -0.49 -8.88
C THR A 155 -7.47 0.21 -8.17
N LEU A 156 -7.61 1.55 -8.29
CA LEU A 156 -8.72 2.26 -7.68
C LEU A 156 -10.06 1.90 -8.35
N ASN A 157 -10.06 1.71 -9.67
CA ASN A 157 -11.24 1.18 -10.38
C ASN A 157 -11.59 -0.24 -9.90
N MET A 158 -10.59 -1.12 -9.75
CA MET A 158 -10.83 -2.46 -9.20
C MET A 158 -11.38 -2.41 -7.79
N LYS A 159 -10.86 -1.54 -6.91
CA LYS A 159 -11.39 -1.33 -5.56
C LYS A 159 -12.84 -0.86 -5.57
N ALA A 160 -13.22 0.01 -6.51
CA ALA A 160 -14.61 0.41 -6.68
C ALA A 160 -15.51 -0.76 -7.09
N GLY A 161 -15.00 -1.66 -7.96
CA GLY A 161 -15.67 -2.91 -8.30
C GLY A 161 -15.81 -3.85 -7.10
N ILE A 162 -14.75 -4.05 -6.34
CA ILE A 162 -14.77 -4.87 -5.11
C ILE A 162 -15.78 -4.30 -4.10
N TYR A 163 -15.76 -2.98 -3.88
CA TYR A 163 -16.71 -2.30 -2.99
C TYR A 163 -18.17 -2.52 -3.42
N ALA A 164 -18.43 -2.42 -4.73
CA ALA A 164 -19.76 -2.65 -5.29
C ALA A 164 -20.24 -4.10 -5.06
N LEU A 165 -19.35 -5.08 -5.29
CA LEU A 165 -19.65 -6.50 -5.07
C LEU A 165 -19.88 -6.82 -3.60
N GLU A 166 -18.98 -6.40 -2.70
CA GLU A 166 -19.10 -6.64 -1.27
C GLU A 166 -20.37 -6.01 -0.69
N SER A 167 -20.72 -4.81 -1.15
CA SER A 167 -21.95 -4.12 -0.75
C SER A 167 -23.21 -4.87 -1.20
N TYR A 168 -23.20 -5.38 -2.43
CA TYR A 168 -24.33 -6.19 -2.94
C TYR A 168 -24.42 -7.53 -2.23
N PHE A 169 -23.31 -8.21 -1.98
CA PHE A 169 -23.29 -9.48 -1.24
C PHE A 169 -23.83 -9.32 0.19
N GLU A 170 -23.49 -8.23 0.85
CA GLU A 170 -24.03 -7.91 2.17
C GLU A 170 -25.54 -7.67 2.13
N GLU A 171 -26.03 -6.96 1.12
CA GLU A 171 -27.45 -6.66 0.92
C GLU A 171 -28.28 -7.93 0.68
N VAL A 172 -27.81 -8.85 -0.16
CA VAL A 172 -28.56 -10.06 -0.53
C VAL A 172 -28.26 -11.28 0.35
N GLY A 173 -27.21 -11.23 1.15
CA GLY A 173 -26.77 -12.33 2.02
C GLY A 173 -26.20 -13.54 1.28
N ILE A 174 -25.78 -13.36 0.02
CA ILE A 174 -25.19 -14.40 -0.84
C ILE A 174 -23.85 -13.89 -1.40
N ARG A 175 -22.79 -14.69 -1.28
CA ARG A 175 -21.47 -14.37 -1.86
C ARG A 175 -21.13 -15.36 -2.95
N LEU A 176 -20.90 -14.87 -4.17
CA LEU A 176 -20.30 -15.66 -5.26
C LEU A 176 -18.76 -15.58 -5.22
N PRO A 177 -18.09 -16.61 -5.74
CA PRO A 177 -16.65 -16.56 -5.95
C PRO A 177 -16.26 -15.36 -6.83
N VAL A 178 -15.21 -14.64 -6.41
CA VAL A 178 -14.66 -13.50 -7.14
C VAL A 178 -13.27 -13.87 -7.66
N PHE A 179 -13.03 -13.60 -8.92
CA PHE A 179 -11.74 -13.73 -9.56
C PHE A 179 -11.25 -12.35 -9.97
N LEU A 180 -10.08 -11.94 -9.47
CA LEU A 180 -9.47 -10.64 -9.76
C LEU A 180 -8.23 -10.85 -10.64
N SER A 181 -8.11 -10.07 -11.72
CA SER A 181 -6.96 -10.16 -12.62
C SER A 181 -6.43 -8.79 -13.01
N VAL A 182 -5.13 -8.58 -12.77
CA VAL A 182 -4.40 -7.36 -13.09
C VAL A 182 -3.74 -7.44 -14.45
N THR A 183 -3.54 -6.30 -15.08
CA THR A 183 -2.74 -6.16 -16.29
C THR A 183 -1.48 -5.36 -15.98
N ILE A 184 -0.32 -5.96 -16.22
CA ILE A 184 0.97 -5.30 -16.23
C ILE A 184 1.21 -4.75 -17.63
N THR A 185 1.35 -3.43 -17.72
CA THR A 185 1.31 -2.73 -19.01
C THR A 185 2.60 -2.79 -19.79
N ASP A 186 3.73 -2.98 -19.11
CA ASP A 186 5.05 -3.01 -19.73
C ASP A 186 6.11 -3.77 -18.91
N ALA A 187 7.33 -3.77 -19.39
CA ALA A 187 8.46 -4.42 -18.73
C ALA A 187 8.90 -3.79 -17.39
N SER A 188 8.34 -2.63 -16.99
CA SER A 188 8.62 -2.04 -15.68
C SER A 188 7.99 -2.79 -14.52
N GLY A 189 7.03 -3.69 -14.83
CA GLY A 189 6.31 -4.47 -13.83
C GLY A 189 5.25 -3.69 -13.05
N ARG A 190 4.80 -2.56 -13.63
CA ARG A 190 3.79 -1.70 -13.01
C ARG A 190 2.47 -1.76 -13.77
N THR A 191 1.38 -1.51 -13.05
CA THR A 191 0.09 -1.20 -13.65
C THR A 191 0.15 0.16 -14.36
N LEU A 192 -0.84 0.48 -15.19
CA LEU A 192 -0.90 1.80 -15.85
C LEU A 192 -0.99 2.94 -14.81
N SER A 193 -1.63 2.70 -13.66
CA SER A 193 -1.71 3.65 -12.55
C SER A 193 -0.44 3.71 -11.68
N GLY A 194 0.63 3.00 -12.07
CA GLY A 194 1.98 3.11 -11.49
C GLY A 194 2.30 2.14 -10.35
N GLN A 195 1.34 1.32 -9.89
CA GLN A 195 1.60 0.36 -8.80
C GLN A 195 2.48 -0.81 -9.24
N THR A 196 3.36 -1.25 -8.34
CA THR A 196 4.06 -2.53 -8.44
C THR A 196 3.09 -3.70 -8.18
N LEU A 197 3.46 -4.91 -8.59
CA LEU A 197 2.59 -6.08 -8.44
C LEU A 197 2.27 -6.41 -6.98
N ASP A 198 3.24 -6.31 -6.09
CA ASP A 198 3.06 -6.52 -4.66
C ASP A 198 2.25 -5.39 -3.98
N ALA A 199 2.38 -4.14 -4.44
CA ALA A 199 1.53 -3.04 -4.00
C ALA A 199 0.07 -3.25 -4.44
N PHE A 200 -0.15 -3.70 -5.68
CA PHE A 200 -1.46 -4.13 -6.15
C PHE A 200 -2.03 -5.23 -5.26
N TYR A 201 -1.24 -6.30 -5.01
CA TYR A 201 -1.64 -7.40 -4.14
C TYR A 201 -2.09 -6.93 -2.76
N ASN A 202 -1.30 -6.07 -2.11
CA ASN A 202 -1.64 -5.49 -0.82
C ASN A 202 -2.95 -4.69 -0.86
N SER A 203 -3.21 -3.98 -1.96
CA SER A 203 -4.37 -3.09 -2.11
C SER A 203 -5.69 -3.85 -2.23
N ILE A 204 -5.67 -5.08 -2.82
CA ILE A 204 -6.90 -5.85 -3.12
C ILE A 204 -7.07 -7.10 -2.25
N HIS A 205 -6.12 -7.38 -1.37
CA HIS A 205 -6.10 -8.58 -0.54
C HIS A 205 -7.39 -8.79 0.28
N HIS A 206 -7.99 -7.69 0.75
CA HIS A 206 -9.23 -7.69 1.54
C HIS A 206 -10.42 -8.35 0.82
N ALA A 207 -10.41 -8.40 -0.51
CA ALA A 207 -11.45 -9.05 -1.32
C ALA A 207 -11.48 -10.57 -1.17
N LYS A 208 -10.39 -11.19 -0.66
CA LYS A 208 -10.25 -12.66 -0.52
C LYS A 208 -10.70 -13.41 -1.79
N PRO A 209 -10.07 -13.14 -2.95
CA PRO A 209 -10.53 -13.70 -4.23
C PRO A 209 -10.33 -15.22 -4.30
N LEU A 210 -11.18 -15.90 -5.08
CA LEU A 210 -11.01 -17.32 -5.42
C LEU A 210 -9.73 -17.54 -6.23
N PHE A 211 -9.45 -16.66 -7.21
CA PHE A 211 -8.24 -16.60 -7.99
C PHE A 211 -7.72 -15.17 -8.05
N LEU A 212 -6.39 -15.05 -8.02
CA LEU A 212 -5.69 -13.82 -8.35
C LEU A 212 -4.86 -14.05 -9.61
N GLY A 213 -5.08 -13.24 -10.64
CA GLY A 213 -4.48 -13.47 -11.96
C GLY A 213 -3.72 -12.29 -12.53
N ILE A 214 -2.93 -12.61 -13.55
CA ILE A 214 -2.33 -11.64 -14.47
C ILE A 214 -2.77 -12.02 -15.88
N ASN A 215 -3.27 -11.04 -16.64
CA ASN A 215 -3.69 -11.26 -18.01
C ASN A 215 -3.41 -10.05 -18.91
N CYS A 216 -3.45 -10.31 -20.22
CA CYS A 216 -3.37 -9.33 -21.30
C CYS A 216 -2.07 -8.49 -21.30
N ALA A 217 -2.00 -7.50 -22.20
CA ALA A 217 -0.87 -6.63 -22.53
C ALA A 217 0.41 -7.36 -22.97
N LEU A 218 0.86 -8.35 -22.21
CA LEU A 218 2.10 -9.10 -22.44
C LEU A 218 1.84 -10.51 -22.98
N GLY A 219 2.81 -11.07 -23.69
CA GLY A 219 2.87 -12.50 -24.00
C GLY A 219 3.37 -13.31 -22.81
N ALA A 220 3.26 -14.64 -22.89
CA ALA A 220 3.66 -15.52 -21.79
C ALA A 220 5.15 -15.34 -21.40
N LYS A 221 6.01 -15.12 -22.39
CA LYS A 221 7.45 -14.95 -22.16
C LYS A 221 7.75 -13.70 -21.32
N GLU A 222 7.16 -12.58 -21.69
CA GLU A 222 7.32 -11.28 -21.01
C GLU A 222 6.64 -11.27 -19.65
N MET A 223 5.56 -12.05 -19.48
CA MET A 223 4.80 -12.16 -18.23
C MET A 223 5.51 -13.04 -17.18
N ARG A 224 6.46 -13.87 -17.57
CA ARG A 224 7.15 -14.85 -16.71
C ARG A 224 7.61 -14.29 -15.34
N PRO A 225 8.38 -13.18 -15.25
CA PRO A 225 8.87 -12.69 -13.95
C PRO A 225 7.72 -12.28 -13.01
N PHE A 226 6.62 -11.77 -13.56
CA PHE A 226 5.47 -11.34 -12.79
C PHE A 226 4.62 -12.50 -12.27
N ILE A 227 4.55 -13.59 -13.06
CA ILE A 227 3.88 -14.81 -12.60
C ILE A 227 4.68 -15.50 -11.50
N GLU A 228 6.00 -15.55 -11.64
CA GLU A 228 6.90 -16.05 -10.60
C GLU A 228 6.73 -15.24 -9.32
N GLU A 229 6.76 -13.91 -9.39
CA GLU A 229 6.53 -13.03 -8.25
C GLU A 229 5.16 -13.27 -7.61
N MET A 230 4.08 -13.28 -8.41
CA MET A 230 2.73 -13.55 -7.93
C MET A 230 2.63 -14.91 -7.23
N ALA A 231 3.28 -15.93 -7.78
CA ALA A 231 3.30 -17.27 -7.18
C ALA A 231 3.97 -17.29 -5.81
N HIS A 232 4.96 -16.42 -5.57
CA HIS A 232 5.66 -16.34 -4.30
C HIS A 232 4.94 -15.50 -3.24
N ILE A 233 4.26 -14.42 -3.65
CA ILE A 233 3.60 -13.49 -2.70
C ILE A 233 2.14 -13.85 -2.41
N SER A 234 1.43 -14.55 -3.33
CA SER A 234 0.00 -14.79 -3.20
C SER A 234 -0.31 -15.99 -2.30
N GLU A 235 -1.20 -15.79 -1.32
CA GLU A 235 -1.85 -16.88 -0.58
C GLU A 235 -3.04 -17.48 -1.36
N PHE A 236 -3.55 -16.74 -2.36
CA PHE A 236 -4.65 -17.19 -3.21
C PHE A 236 -4.15 -18.04 -4.37
N PRO A 237 -5.00 -18.92 -4.94
CA PRO A 237 -4.71 -19.60 -6.19
C PRO A 237 -4.37 -18.61 -7.31
N VAL A 238 -3.29 -18.87 -8.05
CA VAL A 238 -2.77 -17.99 -9.10
C VAL A 238 -3.31 -18.39 -10.47
N ALA A 239 -3.79 -17.39 -11.22
CA ALA A 239 -4.26 -17.52 -12.59
C ALA A 239 -3.35 -16.79 -13.58
N VAL A 240 -3.13 -17.37 -14.75
CA VAL A 240 -2.34 -16.78 -15.84
C VAL A 240 -3.00 -17.01 -17.19
N TYR A 241 -3.29 -15.91 -17.91
CA TYR A 241 -3.85 -15.97 -19.26
C TYR A 241 -3.32 -14.82 -20.13
N PRO A 242 -2.09 -15.02 -20.68
CA PRO A 242 -1.39 -14.01 -21.48
C PRO A 242 -1.96 -13.93 -22.91
N ASN A 243 -1.51 -12.95 -23.66
CA ASN A 243 -1.73 -12.87 -25.10
C ASN A 243 -0.93 -13.96 -25.83
N ALA A 244 -1.35 -14.30 -27.07
CA ALA A 244 -0.59 -15.18 -27.96
C ALA A 244 0.64 -14.46 -28.55
N GLY A 245 1.58 -14.08 -27.69
CA GLY A 245 2.72 -13.22 -27.97
C GLY A 245 2.38 -11.73 -27.90
N LEU A 246 3.29 -10.90 -28.42
CA LEU A 246 3.04 -9.46 -28.58
C LEU A 246 2.42 -9.18 -29.96
N PRO A 247 1.56 -8.16 -30.10
CA PRO A 247 1.01 -7.80 -31.41
C PRO A 247 2.11 -7.30 -32.35
N ASN A 248 2.02 -7.67 -33.62
CA ASN A 248 2.88 -7.13 -34.67
C ASN A 248 2.48 -5.69 -35.05
N ALA A 249 3.18 -5.06 -35.99
CA ALA A 249 2.88 -3.69 -36.43
C ALA A 249 1.48 -3.50 -37.02
N MET A 250 0.80 -4.58 -37.42
CA MET A 250 -0.59 -4.59 -37.92
C MET A 250 -1.61 -4.87 -36.81
N GLY A 251 -1.15 -5.11 -35.55
CA GLY A 251 -2.00 -5.48 -34.42
C GLY A 251 -2.38 -6.95 -34.37
N GLU A 252 -1.75 -7.81 -35.16
CA GLU A 252 -2.03 -9.25 -35.26
C GLU A 252 -1.12 -10.03 -34.30
N TYR A 253 -1.61 -11.17 -33.80
CA TYR A 253 -0.88 -12.06 -32.91
C TYR A 253 -0.44 -13.32 -33.71
N GLU A 254 0.88 -13.58 -33.72
CA GLU A 254 1.48 -14.58 -34.57
C GLU A 254 1.99 -15.82 -33.84
N GLN A 255 1.96 -15.83 -32.49
CA GLN A 255 2.45 -16.95 -31.69
C GLN A 255 1.59 -18.20 -31.99
N THR A 256 2.25 -19.29 -32.34
CA THR A 256 1.57 -20.54 -32.64
C THR A 256 1.08 -21.26 -31.38
N PRO A 257 0.03 -22.14 -31.47
CA PRO A 257 -0.43 -22.93 -30.32
C PRO A 257 0.66 -23.78 -29.66
N ALA A 258 1.61 -24.30 -30.41
CA ALA A 258 2.71 -25.13 -29.89
C ALA A 258 3.72 -24.27 -29.09
N GLU A 259 4.08 -23.11 -29.58
CA GLU A 259 4.97 -22.16 -28.89
C GLU A 259 4.33 -21.63 -27.60
N PHE A 260 3.07 -21.20 -27.68
CA PHE A 260 2.28 -20.76 -26.55
C PHE A 260 2.23 -21.83 -25.46
N ALA A 261 1.80 -23.05 -25.79
CA ALA A 261 1.70 -24.14 -24.84
C ALA A 261 3.07 -24.57 -24.28
N GLY A 262 4.14 -24.42 -25.06
CA GLY A 262 5.52 -24.68 -24.65
C GLY A 262 5.91 -23.80 -23.48
N ILE A 263 5.75 -22.47 -23.61
CA ILE A 263 6.10 -21.49 -22.56
C ILE A 263 5.17 -21.66 -21.35
N MET A 264 3.86 -21.78 -21.58
CA MET A 264 2.90 -21.95 -20.49
C MET A 264 3.16 -23.21 -19.67
N SER A 265 3.61 -24.31 -20.32
CA SER A 265 3.95 -25.55 -19.61
C SER A 265 5.14 -25.41 -18.66
N GLU A 266 6.04 -24.44 -18.88
CA GLU A 266 7.11 -24.14 -17.92
C GLU A 266 6.53 -23.60 -16.61
N PHE A 267 5.53 -22.71 -16.66
CA PHE A 267 4.87 -22.18 -15.45
C PHE A 267 4.17 -23.28 -14.65
N ALA A 268 3.58 -24.26 -15.36
CA ALA A 268 2.98 -25.42 -14.73
C ALA A 268 4.04 -26.34 -14.09
N ALA A 269 5.19 -26.55 -14.75
CA ALA A 269 6.29 -27.36 -14.26
C ALA A 269 6.94 -26.75 -12.99
N GLU A 270 7.09 -25.42 -12.94
CA GLU A 270 7.58 -24.69 -11.79
C GLU A 270 6.54 -24.60 -10.65
N GLY A 271 5.30 -25.00 -10.90
CA GLY A 271 4.23 -24.95 -9.91
C GLY A 271 3.79 -23.51 -9.57
N TRP A 272 3.76 -22.61 -10.54
CA TRP A 272 3.41 -21.19 -10.32
C TRP A 272 1.93 -20.87 -10.50
N ALA A 273 1.17 -21.73 -11.19
CA ALA A 273 -0.21 -21.45 -11.53
C ALA A 273 -1.18 -22.57 -11.09
N ASN A 274 -2.43 -22.17 -10.84
CA ASN A 274 -3.56 -23.02 -10.52
C ASN A 274 -4.59 -23.01 -11.66
N LEU A 275 -4.69 -21.90 -12.39
CA LEU A 275 -5.55 -21.71 -13.56
C LEU A 275 -4.70 -21.14 -14.69
N MET A 276 -4.88 -21.71 -15.88
CA MET A 276 -4.13 -21.30 -17.07
C MET A 276 -5.07 -21.15 -18.25
N GLY A 277 -4.87 -20.09 -19.01
CA GLY A 277 -5.71 -19.79 -20.17
C GLY A 277 -4.97 -18.89 -21.16
N GLY A 278 -5.72 -18.16 -21.95
CA GLY A 278 -5.18 -17.18 -22.89
C GLY A 278 -6.10 -15.99 -23.08
N CYS A 279 -5.52 -14.86 -23.49
CA CYS A 279 -6.20 -13.60 -23.76
C CYS A 279 -6.14 -13.28 -25.28
N CYS A 280 -5.76 -12.06 -25.63
CA CYS A 280 -5.76 -11.60 -27.02
C CYS A 280 -4.94 -12.53 -27.94
N GLY A 281 -5.50 -12.82 -29.13
CA GLY A 281 -4.88 -13.69 -30.16
C GLY A 281 -4.97 -15.19 -29.88
N THR A 282 -5.40 -15.65 -28.69
CA THR A 282 -5.57 -17.07 -28.41
C THR A 282 -6.84 -17.61 -29.08
N THR A 283 -6.72 -18.82 -29.61
CA THR A 283 -7.79 -19.52 -30.29
C THR A 283 -8.10 -20.86 -29.60
N PRO A 284 -9.18 -21.55 -29.94
CA PRO A 284 -9.46 -22.92 -29.45
C PRO A 284 -8.28 -23.88 -29.60
N ALA A 285 -7.48 -23.74 -30.66
CA ALA A 285 -6.28 -24.54 -30.84
C ALA A 285 -5.18 -24.28 -29.80
N HIS A 286 -5.04 -23.05 -29.35
CA HIS A 286 -4.09 -22.71 -28.26
C HIS A 286 -4.51 -23.37 -26.94
N ILE A 287 -5.79 -23.32 -26.61
CA ILE A 287 -6.32 -23.91 -25.37
C ILE A 287 -6.17 -25.45 -25.42
N ARG A 288 -6.45 -26.06 -26.56
CA ARG A 288 -6.24 -27.52 -26.75
C ARG A 288 -4.79 -27.92 -26.56
N ALA A 289 -3.85 -27.21 -27.21
CA ALA A 289 -2.43 -27.48 -27.10
C ALA A 289 -1.93 -27.27 -25.66
N LEU A 290 -2.44 -26.25 -24.97
CA LEU A 290 -2.14 -25.98 -23.55
C LEU A 290 -2.65 -27.13 -22.66
N LYS A 291 -3.94 -27.50 -22.79
CA LYS A 291 -4.54 -28.62 -22.04
C LYS A 291 -3.72 -29.91 -22.19
N ASP A 292 -3.41 -30.27 -23.41
CA ASP A 292 -2.66 -31.51 -23.70
C ASP A 292 -1.26 -31.49 -23.08
N LYS A 293 -0.61 -30.29 -23.06
CA LYS A 293 0.74 -30.11 -22.53
C LYS A 293 0.81 -30.18 -21.03
N ILE A 294 -0.20 -29.65 -20.33
CA ILE A 294 -0.23 -29.55 -18.86
C ILE A 294 -1.07 -30.65 -18.18
N ALA A 295 -1.62 -31.61 -18.93
CA ALA A 295 -2.55 -32.63 -18.42
C ALA A 295 -2.06 -33.42 -17.21
N HIS A 296 -0.74 -33.54 -17.01
CA HIS A 296 -0.11 -34.25 -15.92
C HIS A 296 0.63 -33.33 -14.93
N SER A 297 0.49 -32.02 -15.09
CA SER A 297 1.12 -31.04 -14.21
C SER A 297 0.39 -30.98 -12.86
N ILE A 298 1.14 -30.76 -11.79
CA ILE A 298 0.58 -30.58 -10.46
C ILE A 298 0.28 -29.09 -10.27
N PRO A 299 -0.95 -28.72 -9.88
CA PRO A 299 -1.27 -27.33 -9.59
C PRO A 299 -0.36 -26.75 -8.49
N ARG A 300 -0.15 -25.43 -8.53
CA ARG A 300 0.56 -24.71 -7.47
C ARG A 300 -0.01 -25.07 -6.10
N LYS A 301 0.85 -25.45 -5.20
CA LYS A 301 0.49 -25.65 -3.80
C LYS A 301 0.43 -24.29 -3.11
N LEU A 302 -0.66 -24.04 -2.37
CA LEU A 302 -0.75 -22.87 -1.52
C LEU A 302 0.33 -23.01 -0.44
N ASN A 303 1.17 -21.98 -0.29
CA ASN A 303 2.24 -22.01 0.69
C ASN A 303 1.65 -21.85 2.11
N PRO A 304 1.76 -22.87 2.99
CA PRO A 304 1.24 -22.77 4.34
C PRO A 304 1.94 -21.68 5.18
N HIS A 305 3.17 -21.30 4.82
CA HIS A 305 3.89 -20.23 5.50
C HIS A 305 3.38 -18.83 5.11
N LEU A 306 2.69 -18.67 3.98
CA LEU A 306 2.00 -17.43 3.63
C LEU A 306 0.75 -17.20 4.50
N LYS A 307 0.15 -18.27 5.05
CA LYS A 307 -0.91 -18.13 6.06
C LYS A 307 -0.45 -17.39 7.32
N LEU A 308 0.83 -17.50 7.68
CA LEU A 308 1.43 -16.73 8.78
C LEU A 308 1.47 -15.22 8.50
N ARG A 309 1.51 -14.83 7.22
CA ARG A 309 1.47 -13.41 6.82
C ARG A 309 0.12 -12.76 7.16
N PHE A 310 -0.95 -13.55 7.25
CA PHE A 310 -2.33 -13.06 7.36
C PHE A 310 -3.10 -13.60 8.59
N GLY A 311 -2.42 -14.16 9.57
CA GLY A 311 -2.99 -14.45 10.90
C GLY A 311 -3.89 -15.68 11.01
N GLU A 312 -3.97 -16.57 10.02
CA GLU A 312 -4.65 -17.84 10.17
C GLU A 312 -3.78 -18.87 10.91
N THR A 313 -4.35 -19.57 11.92
CA THR A 313 -3.66 -20.59 12.71
C THR A 313 -3.31 -21.80 11.87
N VAL A 314 -2.03 -22.17 11.82
CA VAL A 314 -1.58 -23.45 11.28
C VAL A 314 -1.82 -24.54 12.32
N ASP A 315 -2.34 -25.69 11.89
CA ASP A 315 -2.65 -26.86 12.72
C ASP A 315 -1.44 -27.31 13.56
N SER A 316 -1.67 -27.62 14.83
CA SER A 316 -0.72 -27.76 15.92
C SER A 316 0.25 -28.97 15.87
N ASN A 317 0.45 -29.60 14.70
CA ASN A 317 1.31 -30.77 14.55
C ASN A 317 2.65 -30.55 13.82
N SER A 318 3.00 -29.32 13.45
CA SER A 318 4.36 -28.95 13.03
C SER A 318 5.02 -28.16 14.15
N GLU A 319 6.26 -28.51 14.47
CA GLU A 319 7.08 -27.95 15.56
C GLU A 319 6.89 -26.43 15.69
N ALA A 320 6.54 -26.03 16.90
CA ALA A 320 6.22 -24.72 17.39
C ALA A 320 6.84 -23.53 16.61
N VAL A 321 6.16 -23.05 15.60
CA VAL A 321 6.20 -21.64 15.26
C VAL A 321 5.06 -21.01 16.05
N THR A 322 5.40 -20.26 17.07
CA THR A 322 4.47 -19.43 17.83
C THR A 322 3.54 -18.73 16.84
N VAL A 323 2.25 -18.93 17.02
CA VAL A 323 1.19 -18.29 16.25
C VAL A 323 1.36 -16.76 16.39
N GLY A 324 2.18 -16.19 15.53
CA GLY A 324 2.29 -14.74 15.36
C GLY A 324 1.25 -14.33 14.35
N ALA A 325 0.52 -13.27 14.68
CA ALA A 325 -0.29 -12.55 13.71
C ALA A 325 0.52 -12.31 12.43
N GLY A 326 -0.14 -12.39 11.28
CA GLY A 326 0.53 -12.21 9.99
C GLY A 326 1.25 -10.86 9.90
N ILE A 327 2.24 -10.78 9.02
CA ILE A 327 2.99 -9.54 8.79
C ILE A 327 2.01 -8.46 8.29
N PRO A 328 1.81 -7.34 9.01
CA PRO A 328 1.00 -6.24 8.53
C PRO A 328 1.58 -5.66 7.23
N PHE A 329 0.72 -5.22 6.34
CA PHE A 329 1.13 -4.72 5.03
C PHE A 329 0.24 -3.57 4.57
N TYR A 330 0.86 -2.62 3.88
CA TYR A 330 0.23 -1.42 3.35
C TYR A 330 0.78 -1.16 1.94
N SER A 331 0.24 -0.18 1.24
CA SER A 331 0.78 0.22 -0.06
C SER A 331 0.37 1.64 -0.46
N GLY A 332 1.31 2.32 -1.11
CA GLY A 332 1.05 3.40 -2.05
C GLY A 332 1.16 2.84 -3.47
N LEU A 333 2.05 3.42 -4.29
CA LEU A 333 2.49 2.81 -5.55
C LEU A 333 3.48 1.67 -5.31
N GLU A 334 4.12 1.66 -4.15
CA GLU A 334 5.02 0.61 -3.69
C GLU A 334 4.45 -0.06 -2.44
N SER A 335 4.85 -1.31 -2.21
CA SER A 335 4.43 -2.06 -1.03
C SER A 335 5.22 -1.64 0.21
N LEU A 336 4.57 -1.67 1.36
CA LEU A 336 5.17 -1.55 2.68
C LEU A 336 4.73 -2.76 3.52
N ASN A 337 5.61 -3.75 3.65
CA ASN A 337 5.36 -4.96 4.43
C ASN A 337 6.14 -4.85 5.74
N ILE A 338 5.43 -4.80 6.88
CA ILE A 338 6.05 -4.61 8.20
C ILE A 338 6.62 -5.95 8.68
N ASN A 339 7.89 -6.18 8.40
CA ASN A 339 8.64 -7.31 8.94
C ASN A 339 9.50 -6.87 10.15
N PRO A 340 10.06 -7.80 10.92
CA PRO A 340 10.89 -7.46 12.09
C PRO A 340 12.10 -6.57 11.79
N ASP A 341 12.59 -6.59 10.55
CA ASP A 341 13.79 -5.84 10.12
C ASP A 341 13.50 -4.36 9.85
N ILE A 342 12.23 -4.00 9.60
CA ILE A 342 11.83 -2.60 9.32
C ILE A 342 11.86 -1.75 10.60
N GLY A 343 11.61 -2.36 11.75
CA GLY A 343 11.59 -1.65 13.02
C GLY A 343 10.45 -0.63 13.13
N PHE A 344 10.72 0.52 13.75
CA PHE A 344 9.73 1.57 14.00
C PHE A 344 9.38 2.38 12.74
N LEU A 345 8.09 2.66 12.56
CA LEU A 345 7.55 3.37 11.40
C LEU A 345 7.18 4.82 11.73
N MET A 346 7.55 5.73 10.84
CA MET A 346 7.19 7.14 10.96
C MET A 346 6.00 7.51 10.09
N ILE A 347 5.02 8.15 10.71
CA ILE A 347 3.89 8.80 10.04
C ILE A 347 4.17 10.31 10.08
N GLY A 348 4.35 10.92 8.92
CA GLY A 348 4.68 12.34 8.81
C GLY A 348 3.47 13.23 9.11
N GLU A 349 3.60 14.13 10.11
CA GLU A 349 2.50 14.99 10.63
C GLU A 349 2.34 16.34 9.91
N ARG A 350 3.23 16.68 8.94
CA ARG A 350 3.31 18.06 8.44
C ARG A 350 2.27 18.41 7.38
N THR A 351 1.54 17.43 6.84
CA THR A 351 0.37 17.58 5.96
C THR A 351 -0.97 17.54 6.72
N ASN A 352 -0.89 17.68 8.04
CA ASN A 352 -2.04 17.84 8.91
C ASN A 352 -2.24 19.33 9.24
N ILE A 353 -3.41 19.88 8.89
CA ILE A 353 -3.72 21.32 9.02
C ILE A 353 -3.75 21.77 10.48
N MET A 354 -4.10 20.88 11.40
CA MET A 354 -4.13 21.15 12.85
C MET A 354 -2.73 21.19 13.46
N GLY A 355 -1.81 20.36 12.94
CA GLY A 355 -0.44 20.21 13.44
C GLY A 355 0.59 21.10 12.75
N SER A 356 0.29 21.66 11.56
CA SER A 356 1.23 22.39 10.71
C SER A 356 0.76 23.79 10.33
N PRO A 357 1.17 24.85 11.04
CA PRO A 357 0.80 26.22 10.68
C PRO A 357 1.22 26.62 9.25
N LYS A 358 2.35 26.08 8.76
CA LYS A 358 2.80 26.32 7.38
C LYS A 358 1.81 25.72 6.38
N PHE A 359 1.47 24.45 6.55
CA PHE A 359 0.53 23.75 5.68
C PHE A 359 -0.85 24.40 5.72
N ARG A 360 -1.35 24.72 6.94
CA ARG A 360 -2.62 25.43 7.13
C ARG A 360 -2.67 26.74 6.33
N LYS A 361 -1.62 27.55 6.39
CA LYS A 361 -1.55 28.81 5.65
C LYS A 361 -1.60 28.62 4.13
N LEU A 362 -0.91 27.60 3.62
CA LEU A 362 -0.90 27.27 2.20
C LEU A 362 -2.31 26.88 1.73
N ILE A 363 -2.93 25.95 2.43
CA ILE A 363 -4.27 25.43 2.05
C ILE A 363 -5.36 26.51 2.16
N LEU A 364 -5.34 27.35 3.18
CA LEU A 364 -6.29 28.47 3.33
C LEU A 364 -6.14 29.52 2.21
N ASN A 365 -4.98 29.59 1.55
CA ASN A 365 -4.72 30.44 0.41
C ASN A 365 -4.92 29.71 -0.95
N ASP A 366 -5.50 28.50 -0.94
CA ASP A 366 -5.70 27.66 -2.12
C ASP A 366 -4.40 27.25 -2.84
N ASP A 367 -3.26 27.30 -2.11
CA ASP A 367 -1.92 26.92 -2.61
C ASP A 367 -1.62 25.44 -2.34
N PHE A 368 -2.36 24.56 -2.99
CA PHE A 368 -2.19 23.10 -2.87
C PHE A 368 -0.87 22.63 -3.49
N GLU A 369 -0.34 23.33 -4.51
CA GLU A 369 0.94 22.98 -5.15
C GLU A 369 2.10 23.10 -4.15
N SER A 370 2.19 24.20 -3.39
CA SER A 370 3.14 24.32 -2.29
C SER A 370 2.86 23.33 -1.17
N GLY A 371 1.61 22.90 -0.99
CA GLY A 371 1.21 21.83 -0.09
C GLY A 371 1.83 20.48 -0.47
N LEU A 372 1.90 20.15 -1.77
CA LEU A 372 2.60 18.95 -2.26
C LEU A 372 4.10 18.95 -1.92
N ALA A 373 4.74 20.12 -1.97
CA ALA A 373 6.15 20.22 -1.57
C ALA A 373 6.35 19.87 -0.08
N VAL A 374 5.37 20.17 0.79
CA VAL A 374 5.39 19.74 2.21
C VAL A 374 5.26 18.22 2.32
N ALA A 375 4.37 17.59 1.54
CA ALA A 375 4.23 16.14 1.50
C ALA A 375 5.52 15.47 1.01
N ARG A 376 6.10 15.95 -0.11
CA ARG A 376 7.35 15.43 -0.67
C ARG A 376 8.50 15.52 0.35
N GLN A 377 8.65 16.64 1.04
CA GLN A 377 9.70 16.81 2.05
C GLN A 377 9.60 15.77 3.17
N GLN A 378 8.40 15.35 3.59
CA GLN A 378 8.23 14.32 4.62
C GLN A 378 8.71 12.96 4.12
N VAL A 379 8.31 12.55 2.90
CA VAL A 379 8.75 11.30 2.27
C VAL A 379 10.27 11.28 2.08
N GLU A 380 10.84 12.39 1.60
CA GLU A 380 12.29 12.57 1.48
C GLU A 380 13.02 12.52 2.84
N SER A 381 12.35 12.91 3.92
CA SER A 381 12.89 12.85 5.28
C SER A 381 12.72 11.48 5.94
N GLY A 382 12.21 10.48 5.20
CA GLY A 382 12.09 9.09 5.65
C GLY A 382 10.75 8.72 6.28
N ALA A 383 9.70 9.51 6.09
CA ALA A 383 8.35 9.12 6.51
C ALA A 383 7.89 7.89 5.70
N ASN A 384 7.42 6.86 6.40
CA ASN A 384 6.87 5.63 5.82
C ASN A 384 5.41 5.81 5.40
N PHE A 385 4.71 6.74 6.07
CA PHE A 385 3.34 7.18 5.78
C PHE A 385 3.29 8.70 5.83
N ILE A 386 2.28 9.29 5.20
CA ILE A 386 1.94 10.70 5.38
C ILE A 386 0.53 10.83 5.93
N ASP A 387 0.38 11.58 7.02
CA ASP A 387 -0.90 11.93 7.64
C ASP A 387 -1.48 13.16 6.97
N ILE A 388 -2.72 13.07 6.48
CA ILE A 388 -3.39 14.13 5.74
C ILE A 388 -4.69 14.50 6.44
N ASN A 389 -4.78 15.75 6.91
CA ASN A 389 -5.94 16.27 7.60
C ASN A 389 -6.31 17.68 7.11
N PHE A 390 -7.62 17.88 6.88
CA PHE A 390 -8.23 19.15 6.47
C PHE A 390 -9.34 19.61 7.43
N ASP A 391 -9.30 19.22 8.71
CA ASP A 391 -10.29 19.63 9.71
C ASP A 391 -10.09 21.09 10.12
N GLU A 392 -10.55 22.00 9.27
CA GLU A 392 -10.55 23.45 9.51
C GLU A 392 -11.94 24.02 9.21
N GLY A 393 -12.47 24.82 10.13
CA GLY A 393 -13.84 25.32 10.03
C GLY A 393 -14.17 26.19 8.81
N LEU A 394 -13.16 26.72 8.13
CA LEU A 394 -13.30 27.55 6.91
C LEU A 394 -13.17 26.77 5.62
N LEU A 395 -12.87 25.46 5.69
CA LEU A 395 -12.66 24.60 4.55
C LEU A 395 -13.83 23.62 4.34
N ASP A 396 -14.09 23.34 3.07
CA ASP A 396 -14.80 22.13 2.68
C ASP A 396 -13.83 20.95 2.74
N GLY A 397 -13.89 20.20 3.85
CA GLY A 397 -12.94 19.10 4.12
C GLY A 397 -13.00 17.99 3.09
N GLU A 398 -14.18 17.59 2.64
CA GLU A 398 -14.38 16.56 1.62
C GLU A 398 -13.75 16.93 0.29
N LYS A 399 -14.01 18.17 -0.16
CA LYS A 399 -13.46 18.70 -1.40
C LYS A 399 -11.94 18.86 -1.32
N SER A 400 -11.43 19.39 -0.21
CA SER A 400 -9.98 19.59 0.00
C SER A 400 -9.23 18.28 0.06
N MET A 401 -9.77 17.28 0.77
CA MET A 401 -9.22 15.92 0.86
C MET A 401 -9.16 15.28 -0.53
N THR A 402 -10.27 15.28 -1.26
CA THR A 402 -10.35 14.73 -2.62
C THR A 402 -9.37 15.42 -3.56
N HIS A 403 -9.32 16.75 -3.54
CA HIS A 403 -8.45 17.53 -4.42
C HIS A 403 -6.97 17.23 -4.15
N PHE A 404 -6.55 17.24 -2.88
CA PHE A 404 -5.16 17.02 -2.51
C PHE A 404 -4.70 15.58 -2.78
N LEU A 405 -5.53 14.60 -2.48
CA LEU A 405 -5.23 13.20 -2.79
C LEU A 405 -5.14 12.93 -4.29
N ASN A 406 -5.99 13.58 -5.08
CA ASN A 406 -5.91 13.50 -6.53
C ASN A 406 -4.62 14.13 -7.09
N LEU A 407 -4.11 15.19 -6.47
CA LEU A 407 -2.81 15.76 -6.80
C LEU A 407 -1.67 14.82 -6.41
N ILE A 408 -1.71 14.22 -5.21
CA ILE A 408 -0.72 13.24 -4.77
C ILE A 408 -0.65 12.04 -5.72
N ALA A 409 -1.78 11.55 -6.19
CA ALA A 409 -1.86 10.36 -7.05
C ALA A 409 -1.02 10.47 -8.35
N VAL A 410 -0.76 11.69 -8.82
CA VAL A 410 0.06 11.94 -10.03
C VAL A 410 1.50 12.33 -9.71
N GLU A 411 1.91 12.30 -8.44
CA GLU A 411 3.24 12.59 -7.94
C GLU A 411 3.92 11.31 -7.42
N PRO A 412 4.65 10.55 -8.25
CA PRO A 412 5.18 9.24 -7.86
C PRO A 412 6.10 9.28 -6.64
N ASP A 413 6.87 10.37 -6.46
CA ASP A 413 7.77 10.54 -5.31
C ASP A 413 7.02 10.61 -3.98
N ILE A 414 5.75 11.04 -3.99
CA ILE A 414 4.88 11.09 -2.82
C ILE A 414 4.00 9.85 -2.76
N ALA A 415 3.35 9.51 -3.88
CA ALA A 415 2.38 8.42 -3.97
C ALA A 415 2.97 7.04 -3.71
N ARG A 416 4.30 6.87 -3.74
CA ARG A 416 4.98 5.60 -3.45
C ARG A 416 4.71 5.10 -2.02
N VAL A 417 4.51 6.00 -1.03
CA VAL A 417 4.18 5.62 0.35
C VAL A 417 2.67 5.58 0.57
N PRO A 418 2.18 4.72 1.48
CA PRO A 418 0.77 4.71 1.86
C PRO A 418 0.37 5.99 2.61
N VAL A 419 -0.90 6.35 2.49
CA VAL A 419 -1.51 7.53 3.09
C VAL A 419 -2.31 7.15 4.33
N MET A 420 -2.20 7.98 5.39
CA MET A 420 -3.13 8.01 6.52
C MET A 420 -4.12 9.14 6.29
N ILE A 421 -5.40 8.81 6.16
CA ILE A 421 -6.50 9.76 6.01
C ILE A 421 -6.99 10.11 7.40
N ASP A 422 -6.82 11.36 7.81
CA ASP A 422 -7.16 11.83 9.16
C ASP A 422 -8.30 12.85 9.13
N SER A 423 -9.36 12.57 9.83
CA SER A 423 -10.46 13.50 10.07
C SER A 423 -11.35 13.06 11.24
N SER A 424 -11.92 14.04 11.92
CA SER A 424 -12.99 13.85 12.90
C SER A 424 -14.37 13.55 12.27
N LYS A 425 -14.50 13.74 10.94
CA LYS A 425 -15.76 13.58 10.20
C LYS A 425 -15.70 12.37 9.29
N TRP A 426 -16.69 11.47 9.44
CA TRP A 426 -16.78 10.28 8.60
C TRP A 426 -16.83 10.60 7.10
N SER A 427 -17.59 11.61 6.69
CA SER A 427 -17.72 11.99 5.28
C SER A 427 -16.38 12.40 4.63
N VAL A 428 -15.49 13.02 5.40
CA VAL A 428 -14.14 13.39 4.93
C VAL A 428 -13.25 12.15 4.81
N LEU A 429 -13.33 11.22 5.79
CA LEU A 429 -12.63 9.94 5.74
C LEU A 429 -13.06 9.13 4.50
N GLU A 430 -14.35 9.04 4.26
CA GLU A 430 -14.93 8.33 3.11
C GLU A 430 -14.51 8.98 1.79
N ALA A 431 -14.53 10.31 1.69
CA ALA A 431 -14.05 11.03 0.52
C ALA A 431 -12.58 10.70 0.22
N GLY A 432 -11.74 10.62 1.26
CA GLY A 432 -10.34 10.21 1.13
C GLY A 432 -10.17 8.76 0.69
N LEU A 433 -10.93 7.82 1.27
CA LEU A 433 -10.91 6.40 0.91
C LEU A 433 -11.23 6.16 -0.57
N LYS A 434 -12.09 6.99 -1.16
CA LYS A 434 -12.47 6.95 -2.57
C LYS A 434 -11.37 7.49 -3.52
N CYS A 435 -10.27 8.02 -2.99
CA CYS A 435 -9.18 8.60 -3.79
C CYS A 435 -7.89 7.78 -3.75
N ILE A 436 -7.72 6.86 -2.80
CA ILE A 436 -6.47 6.10 -2.64
C ILE A 436 -6.55 4.73 -3.31
N GLN A 437 -5.65 4.47 -4.26
CA GLN A 437 -5.55 3.15 -4.90
C GLN A 437 -4.85 2.11 -4.02
N GLY A 438 -3.94 2.54 -3.16
CA GLY A 438 -3.21 1.66 -2.24
C GLY A 438 -4.02 1.25 -1.01
N LYS A 439 -3.39 0.47 -0.14
CA LYS A 439 -3.90 0.14 1.19
C LYS A 439 -3.39 1.17 2.19
N GLY A 440 -4.19 2.17 2.49
CA GLY A 440 -3.93 3.22 3.47
C GLY A 440 -4.51 2.93 4.85
N ILE A 441 -4.47 3.95 5.71
CA ILE A 441 -4.95 3.91 7.09
C ILE A 441 -6.01 5.00 7.27
N VAL A 442 -7.09 4.69 7.97
CA VAL A 442 -8.08 5.68 8.44
C VAL A 442 -7.73 6.08 9.87
N ASN A 443 -7.61 7.36 10.13
CA ASN A 443 -7.43 7.95 11.46
C ASN A 443 -8.60 8.90 11.76
N SER A 444 -9.55 8.54 12.61
CA SER A 444 -9.69 7.34 13.41
C SER A 444 -11.16 6.97 13.64
N ILE A 445 -11.37 5.78 14.19
CA ILE A 445 -12.66 5.36 14.74
C ILE A 445 -12.54 5.10 16.25
N SER A 446 -13.66 5.12 16.97
CA SER A 446 -13.68 4.86 18.42
C SER A 446 -15.06 4.41 18.90
N LEU A 447 -15.12 3.87 20.11
CA LEU A 447 -16.37 3.48 20.78
C LEU A 447 -17.11 4.67 21.41
N LYS A 448 -16.64 5.91 21.23
CA LYS A 448 -17.23 7.11 21.82
C LYS A 448 -18.73 7.28 21.54
N GLU A 449 -19.16 6.95 20.33
CA GLU A 449 -20.55 7.04 19.88
C GLU A 449 -21.29 5.70 19.93
N GLY A 450 -20.73 4.73 20.68
CA GLY A 450 -21.30 3.39 20.87
C GLY A 450 -20.87 2.36 19.82
N GLU A 451 -21.14 1.08 20.13
CA GLU A 451 -20.72 -0.07 19.35
C GLU A 451 -21.34 -0.11 17.94
N GLU A 452 -22.61 0.26 17.79
CA GLU A 452 -23.31 0.18 16.50
C GLU A 452 -22.64 1.08 15.46
N ASN A 453 -22.35 2.34 15.80
CA ASN A 453 -21.66 3.26 14.90
C ASN A 453 -20.22 2.83 14.62
N PHE A 454 -19.50 2.35 15.65
CA PHE A 454 -18.16 1.81 15.54
C PHE A 454 -18.10 0.64 14.54
N LEU A 455 -18.97 -0.35 14.71
CA LEU A 455 -19.04 -1.52 13.83
C LEU A 455 -19.44 -1.15 12.39
N ARG A 456 -20.36 -0.18 12.23
CA ARG A 456 -20.74 0.34 10.90
C ARG A 456 -19.54 0.96 10.19
N GLN A 457 -18.83 1.88 10.84
CA GLN A 457 -17.64 2.51 10.28
C GLN A 457 -16.55 1.48 9.95
N ALA A 458 -16.32 0.52 10.83
CA ALA A 458 -15.37 -0.55 10.63
C ALA A 458 -15.68 -1.41 9.40
N ARG A 459 -16.96 -1.80 9.20
CA ARG A 459 -17.37 -2.54 7.99
C ARG A 459 -17.10 -1.76 6.71
N GLU A 460 -17.41 -0.46 6.71
CA GLU A 460 -17.12 0.38 5.55
C GLU A 460 -15.62 0.48 5.28
N ILE A 461 -14.78 0.73 6.30
CA ILE A 461 -13.31 0.77 6.14
C ILE A 461 -12.78 -0.54 5.53
N ARG A 462 -13.30 -1.68 6.00
CA ARG A 462 -12.91 -2.99 5.48
C ARG A 462 -13.30 -3.16 4.01
N LYS A 463 -14.48 -2.68 3.57
CA LYS A 463 -14.89 -2.73 2.15
C LYS A 463 -13.96 -1.93 1.24
N TYR A 464 -13.41 -0.81 1.74
CA TYR A 464 -12.39 -0.03 1.03
C TYR A 464 -10.99 -0.65 1.09
N GLY A 465 -10.80 -1.71 1.89
CA GLY A 465 -9.50 -2.38 2.03
C GLY A 465 -8.45 -1.56 2.78
N ALA A 466 -8.88 -0.72 3.72
CA ALA A 466 -7.99 0.08 4.54
C ALA A 466 -7.83 -0.50 5.96
N ALA A 467 -6.75 -0.12 6.64
CA ALA A 467 -6.57 -0.32 8.06
C ALA A 467 -7.17 0.85 8.86
N ALA A 468 -7.34 0.68 10.16
CA ALA A 468 -7.94 1.69 11.02
C ALA A 468 -7.11 1.96 12.27
N VAL A 469 -6.89 3.23 12.56
CA VAL A 469 -6.52 3.68 13.91
C VAL A 469 -7.76 3.64 14.78
N VAL A 470 -7.65 2.99 15.92
CA VAL A 470 -8.70 2.87 16.94
C VAL A 470 -8.25 3.63 18.17
N MET A 471 -8.87 4.77 18.42
CA MET A 471 -8.55 5.57 19.60
C MET A 471 -9.16 4.95 20.86
N ALA A 472 -8.43 5.01 21.96
CA ALA A 472 -8.92 4.59 23.28
C ALA A 472 -9.92 5.62 23.87
N PHE A 473 -11.07 5.70 23.21
CA PHE A 473 -12.25 6.44 23.65
C PHE A 473 -13.45 5.50 23.69
N ASP A 474 -14.21 5.53 24.74
CA ASP A 474 -15.50 4.84 24.86
C ASP A 474 -16.64 5.82 25.21
N GLU A 475 -17.78 5.28 25.56
CA GLU A 475 -18.97 6.03 25.95
C GLU A 475 -18.75 6.90 27.22
N ASN A 476 -17.72 6.58 28.03
CA ASN A 476 -17.32 7.35 29.20
C ASN A 476 -16.34 8.48 28.87
N GLY A 477 -15.82 8.50 27.65
CA GLY A 477 -14.88 9.52 27.15
C GLY A 477 -13.48 9.00 26.87
N GLN A 478 -12.49 9.90 26.93
CA GLN A 478 -11.09 9.59 26.67
C GLN A 478 -10.49 8.76 27.79
N ALA A 479 -9.91 7.62 27.46
CA ALA A 479 -9.15 6.84 28.43
C ALA A 479 -7.84 7.55 28.79
N THR A 480 -7.67 7.90 30.05
CA THR A 480 -6.47 8.54 30.63
C THR A 480 -5.64 7.55 31.43
N GLU A 481 -6.31 6.70 32.20
CA GLU A 481 -5.69 5.73 33.09
C GLU A 481 -5.33 4.43 32.35
N LEU A 482 -4.30 3.75 32.83
CA LEU A 482 -3.74 2.52 32.22
C LEU A 482 -4.82 1.46 31.99
N GLU A 483 -5.57 1.10 33.02
CA GLU A 483 -6.57 0.05 32.98
C GLU A 483 -7.65 0.37 31.94
N HIS A 484 -8.14 1.61 31.93
CA HIS A 484 -9.16 2.04 30.97
C HIS A 484 -8.66 2.02 29.52
N LYS A 485 -7.40 2.45 29.28
CA LYS A 485 -6.76 2.36 27.94
C LYS A 485 -6.77 0.91 27.44
N VAL A 486 -6.34 -0.03 28.26
CA VAL A 486 -6.21 -1.43 27.91
C VAL A 486 -7.58 -2.10 27.72
N GLU A 487 -8.57 -1.78 28.59
CA GLU A 487 -9.93 -2.32 28.47
C GLU A 487 -10.62 -1.87 27.19
N VAL A 488 -10.57 -0.58 26.86
CA VAL A 488 -11.17 -0.04 25.62
C VAL A 488 -10.52 -0.68 24.38
N CYS A 489 -9.18 -0.76 24.33
CA CYS A 489 -8.49 -1.39 23.21
C CYS A 489 -8.83 -2.90 23.09
N SER A 490 -8.86 -3.62 24.21
CA SER A 490 -9.21 -5.06 24.20
C SER A 490 -10.65 -5.30 23.74
N ARG A 491 -11.62 -4.49 24.19
CA ARG A 491 -13.01 -4.53 23.73
C ARG A 491 -13.12 -4.26 22.24
N ALA A 492 -12.46 -3.19 21.77
CA ALA A 492 -12.44 -2.85 20.35
C ALA A 492 -11.80 -3.95 19.49
N TYR A 493 -10.73 -4.58 19.99
CA TYR A 493 -10.07 -5.71 19.32
C TYR A 493 -11.05 -6.86 19.08
N GLN A 494 -11.77 -7.29 20.13
CA GLN A 494 -12.76 -8.37 20.01
C GLN A 494 -13.87 -8.03 19.02
N LEU A 495 -14.42 -6.82 19.11
CA LEU A 495 -15.47 -6.35 18.20
C LEU A 495 -15.01 -6.35 16.74
N LEU A 496 -13.79 -5.88 16.46
CA LEU A 496 -13.26 -5.80 15.10
C LEU A 496 -12.92 -7.18 14.52
N THR A 497 -12.30 -8.05 15.32
CA THR A 497 -11.90 -9.38 14.85
C THR A 497 -13.07 -10.35 14.74
N GLU A 498 -13.97 -10.39 15.73
CA GLU A 498 -15.05 -11.36 15.80
C GLU A 498 -16.31 -10.92 15.02
N ASN A 499 -16.69 -9.62 15.07
CA ASN A 499 -17.93 -9.14 14.48
C ASN A 499 -17.77 -8.54 13.07
N VAL A 500 -16.56 -8.03 12.73
CA VAL A 500 -16.30 -7.42 11.44
C VAL A 500 -15.35 -8.28 10.58
N GLY A 501 -14.49 -9.08 11.22
CA GLY A 501 -13.48 -9.91 10.55
C GLY A 501 -12.29 -9.10 10.03
N PHE A 502 -11.88 -8.05 10.78
CA PHE A 502 -10.61 -7.38 10.56
C PHE A 502 -9.46 -8.35 10.78
N SER A 503 -8.43 -8.24 9.94
CA SER A 503 -7.14 -8.83 10.26
C SER A 503 -6.53 -8.07 11.45
N PRO A 504 -5.95 -8.76 12.45
CA PRO A 504 -5.25 -8.08 13.55
C PRO A 504 -4.25 -7.02 13.08
N GLY A 505 -3.48 -7.29 12.01
CA GLY A 505 -2.52 -6.34 11.43
C GLY A 505 -3.12 -5.09 10.79
N ASP A 506 -4.44 -5.03 10.63
CA ASP A 506 -5.17 -3.86 10.12
C ASP A 506 -5.76 -3.01 11.25
N ILE A 507 -5.54 -3.42 12.52
CA ILE A 507 -5.98 -2.69 13.72
C ILE A 507 -4.76 -1.98 14.32
N ILE A 508 -4.84 -0.66 14.44
CA ILE A 508 -3.77 0.18 15.00
C ILE A 508 -4.36 0.91 16.20
N PHE A 509 -3.95 0.56 17.41
CA PHE A 509 -4.44 1.24 18.59
C PHE A 509 -3.70 2.55 18.86
N ASP A 510 -4.44 3.63 19.15
CA ASP A 510 -3.91 4.84 19.76
C ASP A 510 -4.46 4.95 21.21
N PRO A 511 -3.66 4.52 22.20
CA PRO A 511 -4.06 4.62 23.59
C PRO A 511 -3.89 6.02 24.18
N ASN A 512 -3.95 7.06 23.36
CA ASN A 512 -3.90 8.48 23.68
C ASN A 512 -2.59 8.92 24.37
N ILE A 513 -1.68 9.53 23.61
CA ILE A 513 -0.56 10.26 24.19
C ILE A 513 -1.06 11.61 24.71
N LEU A 514 -0.96 11.81 26.02
CA LEU A 514 -1.43 12.99 26.71
C LEU A 514 -0.25 13.87 27.20
N THR A 515 -0.51 15.16 27.36
CA THR A 515 0.50 16.15 27.76
C THR A 515 0.95 15.92 29.20
N VAL A 516 2.26 15.86 29.42
CA VAL A 516 2.89 15.83 30.72
C VAL A 516 3.47 17.21 31.11
N ALA A 517 3.98 17.37 32.35
CA ALA A 517 4.55 18.60 32.87
C ALA A 517 3.62 19.81 32.75
N THR A 518 2.35 19.62 33.04
CA THR A 518 1.33 20.68 33.04
C THR A 518 1.22 21.42 34.39
N GLY A 519 1.91 20.92 35.43
CA GLY A 519 1.77 21.40 36.81
C GLY A 519 0.62 20.75 37.59
N MET A 520 -0.19 19.90 36.97
CA MET A 520 -1.25 19.09 37.60
C MET A 520 -0.71 17.73 37.97
N GLU A 521 -0.86 17.28 39.21
CA GLU A 521 -0.28 16.04 39.72
C GLU A 521 -0.85 14.81 38.98
N GLU A 522 -2.11 14.83 38.61
CA GLU A 522 -2.81 13.77 37.86
C GLU A 522 -2.20 13.50 36.45
N HIS A 523 -1.57 14.52 35.83
CA HIS A 523 -0.96 14.41 34.52
C HIS A 523 0.45 13.81 34.55
N ASN A 524 1.05 13.65 35.72
CA ASN A 524 2.43 13.17 35.85
C ASN A 524 2.59 11.68 35.40
N HIS A 525 1.51 10.90 35.45
CA HIS A 525 1.52 9.49 35.08
C HIS A 525 1.20 9.21 33.60
N TYR A 526 0.76 10.19 32.83
CA TYR A 526 0.24 9.95 31.49
C TYR A 526 1.23 9.29 30.53
N ALA A 527 2.50 9.67 30.54
CA ALA A 527 3.50 9.06 29.69
C ALA A 527 3.81 7.62 30.12
N VAL A 528 3.92 7.38 31.43
CA VAL A 528 4.10 6.03 32.00
C VAL A 528 2.91 5.13 31.67
N ALA A 529 1.68 5.65 31.86
CA ALA A 529 0.46 4.91 31.56
C ALA A 529 0.37 4.53 30.07
N PHE A 530 0.80 5.42 29.16
CA PHE A 530 0.86 5.12 27.74
C PHE A 530 1.88 4.00 27.45
N ILE A 531 3.12 4.13 27.93
CA ILE A 531 4.19 3.15 27.70
C ILE A 531 3.79 1.76 28.23
N GLU A 532 3.18 1.71 29.40
CA GLU A 532 2.70 0.45 29.98
C GLU A 532 1.48 -0.10 29.25
N ALA A 533 0.56 0.78 28.77
CA ALA A 533 -0.56 0.38 27.95
C ALA A 533 -0.09 -0.25 26.63
N VAL A 534 0.96 0.27 25.99
CA VAL A 534 1.56 -0.35 24.80
C VAL A 534 1.93 -1.81 25.08
N ARG A 535 2.66 -2.11 26.17
CA ARG A 535 3.02 -3.49 26.55
C ARG A 535 1.81 -4.41 26.69
N GLN A 536 0.83 -3.96 27.46
CA GLN A 536 -0.35 -4.78 27.75
C GLN A 536 -1.25 -4.96 26.52
N ILE A 537 -1.35 -3.96 25.64
CA ILE A 537 -2.08 -4.07 24.37
C ILE A 537 -1.41 -5.10 23.46
N LYS A 538 -0.07 -5.09 23.34
CA LYS A 538 0.66 -6.08 22.54
C LYS A 538 0.47 -7.51 23.06
N GLU A 539 0.29 -7.69 24.37
CA GLU A 539 0.00 -8.99 24.98
C GLU A 539 -1.46 -9.44 24.79
N ARG A 540 -2.44 -8.53 24.95
CA ARG A 540 -3.87 -8.84 24.93
C ARG A 540 -4.52 -8.80 23.55
N CYS A 541 -3.91 -8.06 22.61
CA CYS A 541 -4.39 -7.87 21.25
C CYS A 541 -3.33 -8.37 20.25
N PRO A 542 -3.07 -9.69 20.18
CA PRO A 542 -1.98 -10.24 19.40
C PRO A 542 -2.12 -9.87 17.92
N GLY A 543 -1.04 -9.34 17.33
CA GLY A 543 -0.98 -8.90 15.95
C GLY A 543 -1.49 -7.51 15.66
N ALA A 544 -2.18 -6.86 16.60
CA ALA A 544 -2.51 -5.46 16.46
C ALA A 544 -1.25 -4.57 16.61
N LEU A 545 -1.26 -3.45 15.91
CA LEU A 545 -0.23 -2.43 15.98
C LEU A 545 -0.62 -1.34 17.00
N VAL A 546 0.38 -0.59 17.46
CA VAL A 546 0.17 0.55 18.36
C VAL A 546 0.82 1.78 17.76
N SER A 547 0.10 2.91 17.81
CA SER A 547 0.51 4.22 17.33
C SER A 547 0.22 5.30 18.37
N GLY A 548 0.59 6.55 18.06
CA GLY A 548 0.21 7.73 18.82
C GLY A 548 0.80 9.01 18.27
N GLY A 549 0.16 10.13 18.58
CA GLY A 549 0.61 11.47 18.22
C GLY A 549 1.65 12.00 19.20
N VAL A 550 2.94 11.82 18.91
CA VAL A 550 4.05 12.14 19.84
C VAL A 550 4.12 13.59 20.23
N SER A 551 3.77 14.51 19.33
CA SER A 551 3.79 15.95 19.60
C SER A 551 2.93 16.36 20.79
N ASN A 552 1.94 15.54 21.18
CA ASN A 552 1.04 15.80 22.31
C ASN A 552 1.77 15.76 23.67
N VAL A 553 2.76 14.89 23.85
CA VAL A 553 3.46 14.70 25.14
C VAL A 553 4.09 15.99 25.66
N SER A 554 4.50 16.87 24.73
CA SER A 554 5.29 18.07 25.01
C SER A 554 4.54 19.40 24.81
N PHE A 555 3.20 19.40 24.78
CA PHE A 555 2.43 20.64 24.57
C PHE A 555 2.66 21.71 25.64
N SER A 556 2.99 21.31 26.86
CA SER A 556 3.37 22.22 27.94
C SER A 556 4.61 23.08 27.63
N PHE A 557 5.48 22.61 26.72
CA PHE A 557 6.69 23.30 26.27
C PHE A 557 6.56 23.94 24.88
N ARG A 558 5.36 24.27 24.42
CA ARG A 558 5.18 24.98 23.14
C ARG A 558 6.03 26.26 23.10
N GLY A 559 6.80 26.41 22.02
CA GLY A 559 7.73 27.55 21.85
C GLY A 559 9.16 27.31 22.36
N ASN A 560 9.45 26.11 22.91
CA ASN A 560 10.80 25.69 23.26
C ASN A 560 11.11 24.37 22.49
N ASN A 561 11.52 24.48 21.21
CA ASN A 561 11.75 23.34 20.34
C ASN A 561 12.84 22.38 20.87
N PRO A 562 13.99 22.82 21.37
CA PRO A 562 15.01 21.89 21.85
C PRO A 562 14.53 20.98 23.00
N VAL A 563 13.76 21.51 23.96
CA VAL A 563 13.17 20.69 25.04
C VAL A 563 12.13 19.73 24.47
N ARG A 564 11.30 20.19 23.52
CA ARG A 564 10.29 19.32 22.88
C ARG A 564 10.91 18.19 22.08
N GLU A 565 11.96 18.46 21.33
CA GLU A 565 12.69 17.46 20.53
C GLU A 565 13.31 16.40 21.45
N ALA A 566 13.93 16.83 22.56
CA ALA A 566 14.45 15.92 23.57
C ALA A 566 13.34 15.06 24.20
N MET A 567 12.18 15.66 24.54
CA MET A 567 11.03 14.92 25.07
C MET A 567 10.48 13.91 24.06
N HIS A 568 10.39 14.24 22.78
CA HIS A 568 9.91 13.33 21.74
C HIS A 568 10.86 12.15 21.57
N SER A 569 12.16 12.40 21.48
CA SER A 569 13.17 11.36 21.28
C SER A 569 13.28 10.43 22.48
N ALA A 570 13.27 10.97 23.72
CA ALA A 570 13.28 10.16 24.94
C ALA A 570 11.98 9.36 25.12
N PHE A 571 10.82 9.96 24.84
CA PHE A 571 9.54 9.25 24.90
C PHE A 571 9.49 8.09 23.91
N LEU A 572 9.87 8.35 22.65
CA LEU A 572 9.91 7.31 21.60
C LEU A 572 10.86 6.17 21.97
N TYR A 573 12.03 6.49 22.52
CA TYR A 573 12.98 5.47 23.00
C TYR A 573 12.31 4.48 23.95
N HIS A 574 11.63 4.97 24.98
CA HIS A 574 10.96 4.09 25.94
C HIS A 574 9.69 3.41 25.37
N ALA A 575 8.92 4.09 24.56
CA ALA A 575 7.70 3.55 23.98
C ALA A 575 7.98 2.45 22.94
N ILE A 576 9.01 2.61 22.10
CA ILE A 576 9.45 1.60 21.13
C ILE A 576 9.93 0.34 21.85
N HIS A 577 10.73 0.48 22.93
CA HIS A 577 11.15 -0.65 23.75
C HIS A 577 9.98 -1.35 24.48
N ALA A 578 8.85 -0.66 24.63
CA ALA A 578 7.61 -1.25 25.12
C ALA A 578 6.78 -1.94 24.03
N GLY A 579 7.11 -1.77 22.75
CA GLY A 579 6.44 -2.38 21.60
C GLY A 579 5.62 -1.42 20.74
N LEU A 580 5.87 -0.10 20.81
CA LEU A 580 5.26 0.88 19.90
C LEU A 580 5.74 0.62 18.47
N ASP A 581 4.82 0.38 17.55
CA ASP A 581 5.13 0.00 16.16
C ASP A 581 5.33 1.22 15.25
N MET A 582 4.53 2.27 15.47
CA MET A 582 4.57 3.47 14.64
C MET A 582 4.16 4.72 15.44
N ALA A 583 4.45 5.92 14.93
CA ALA A 583 3.93 7.14 15.53
C ALA A 583 3.82 8.29 14.52
N ILE A 584 2.87 9.18 14.80
CA ILE A 584 2.69 10.45 14.09
C ILE A 584 3.72 11.43 14.63
N VAL A 585 4.68 11.80 13.79
CA VAL A 585 5.85 12.60 14.18
C VAL A 585 6.26 13.59 13.10
N ASN A 586 7.02 14.61 13.50
CA ASN A 586 7.78 15.40 12.55
C ASN A 586 9.09 14.67 12.18
N ALA A 587 9.09 13.96 11.04
CA ALA A 587 10.24 13.19 10.57
C ALA A 587 11.56 13.99 10.47
N GLY A 588 11.47 15.32 10.34
CA GLY A 588 12.61 16.23 10.27
C GLY A 588 13.24 16.60 11.62
N MET A 589 12.58 16.32 12.76
CA MET A 589 12.90 16.85 14.08
C MET A 589 13.13 15.77 15.15
N LEU A 590 13.51 14.57 14.77
CA LEU A 590 13.85 13.52 15.73
C LEU A 590 15.37 13.47 15.91
N ASP A 591 15.84 13.79 17.10
CA ASP A 591 17.24 13.63 17.49
C ASP A 591 17.55 12.19 17.91
N VAL A 592 18.81 11.81 17.82
CA VAL A 592 19.29 10.54 18.37
C VAL A 592 19.26 10.63 19.90
N TYR A 593 18.63 9.65 20.54
CA TYR A 593 18.48 9.63 22.00
C TYR A 593 19.80 9.87 22.78
N GLU A 594 20.90 9.25 22.34
CA GLU A 594 22.21 9.36 22.99
C GLU A 594 22.90 10.73 22.79
N GLU A 595 22.42 11.52 21.86
CA GLU A 595 22.98 12.83 21.57
C GLU A 595 22.24 13.96 22.30
N ILE A 596 21.14 13.63 23.00
CA ILE A 596 20.49 14.57 23.91
C ILE A 596 21.49 14.92 25.03
N PRO A 597 21.72 16.22 25.31
CA PRO A 597 22.57 16.63 26.45
C PRO A 597 22.17 15.92 27.74
N LYS A 598 23.12 15.31 28.45
CA LYS A 598 22.83 14.41 29.58
C LYS A 598 22.03 15.08 30.68
N ASP A 599 22.29 16.36 30.95
CA ASP A 599 21.56 17.17 31.90
C ASP A 599 20.09 17.41 31.50
N LEU A 600 19.84 17.64 30.19
CA LEU A 600 18.49 17.76 29.66
C LEU A 600 17.79 16.38 29.63
N LEU A 601 18.51 15.33 29.25
CA LEU A 601 17.94 13.98 29.19
C LEU A 601 17.48 13.50 30.56
N GLU A 602 18.29 13.72 31.63
CA GLU A 602 17.90 13.36 32.98
C GLU A 602 16.61 14.08 33.42
N LEU A 603 16.49 15.39 33.16
CA LEU A 603 15.31 16.17 33.49
C LEU A 603 14.07 15.75 32.71
N VAL A 604 14.24 15.45 31.41
CA VAL A 604 13.17 14.97 30.52
C VAL A 604 12.68 13.59 30.98
N GLU A 605 13.58 12.66 31.27
CA GLU A 605 13.21 11.33 31.76
C GLU A 605 12.59 11.37 33.16
N ASP A 606 13.06 12.23 34.04
CA ASP A 606 12.42 12.44 35.36
C ASP A 606 10.93 12.81 35.21
N VAL A 607 10.59 13.61 34.18
CA VAL A 607 9.20 13.96 33.85
C VAL A 607 8.46 12.81 33.16
N LEU A 608 9.02 12.25 32.08
CA LEU A 608 8.35 11.22 31.28
C LEU A 608 8.09 9.94 32.08
N LEU A 609 9.03 9.55 32.94
CA LEU A 609 8.94 8.34 33.74
C LEU A 609 8.44 8.58 35.16
N ASN A 610 8.03 9.84 35.47
CA ASN A 610 7.53 10.27 36.78
C ASN A 610 8.43 9.83 37.96
N ARG A 611 9.77 10.00 37.79
CA ARG A 611 10.76 9.52 38.77
C ARG A 611 10.80 10.33 40.07
N ARG A 612 10.32 11.57 40.03
CA ARG A 612 10.37 12.51 41.16
C ARG A 612 9.20 13.48 41.14
N LYS A 613 8.78 13.91 42.31
CA LYS A 613 7.65 14.87 42.46
C LYS A 613 7.93 16.27 41.92
N ASP A 614 9.19 16.73 41.98
CA ASP A 614 9.65 18.06 41.54
C ASP A 614 10.17 18.05 40.08
N ALA A 615 9.94 16.97 39.33
CA ALA A 615 10.46 16.82 37.96
C ALA A 615 10.01 17.95 37.03
N THR A 616 8.72 18.29 37.09
CA THR A 616 8.12 19.34 36.25
C THR A 616 8.77 20.69 36.48
N GLU A 617 8.92 21.09 37.76
CA GLU A 617 9.52 22.40 38.17
C GLU A 617 10.97 22.47 37.70
N ARG A 618 11.75 21.41 37.91
CA ARG A 618 13.15 21.33 37.46
C ARG A 618 13.31 21.48 35.97
N LEU A 619 12.45 20.83 35.20
CA LEU A 619 12.50 20.93 33.72
C LEU A 619 12.05 22.31 33.24
N ILE A 620 11.07 22.96 33.91
CA ILE A 620 10.63 24.31 33.59
C ILE A 620 11.74 25.31 33.85
N ASP A 621 12.39 25.27 35.04
CA ASP A 621 13.51 26.16 35.41
C ASP A 621 14.68 26.02 34.40
N PHE A 622 15.00 24.80 34.03
CA PHE A 622 16.02 24.52 33.00
C PHE A 622 15.59 25.09 31.64
N ALA A 623 14.35 24.84 31.21
CA ALA A 623 13.81 25.29 29.92
C ALA A 623 13.80 26.83 29.79
N GLU A 624 13.56 27.57 30.90
CA GLU A 624 13.62 29.02 30.91
C GLU A 624 15.06 29.55 30.76
N SER A 625 16.02 28.94 31.43
CA SER A 625 17.44 29.25 31.26
C SER A 625 17.95 28.91 29.85
N TYR A 626 17.56 27.79 29.32
CA TYR A 626 17.91 27.33 27.98
C TYR A 626 17.32 28.20 26.87
N LYS A 627 16.12 28.75 27.08
CA LYS A 627 15.47 29.70 26.17
C LYS A 627 16.16 31.07 26.19
N ALA A 628 16.65 31.52 27.34
CA ALA A 628 17.39 32.77 27.47
C ALA A 628 18.77 32.73 26.78
N GLU A 629 19.43 31.57 26.76
CA GLU A 629 20.64 31.32 25.97
C GLU A 629 20.35 31.17 24.46
N GLY A 630 19.19 30.61 24.08
CA GLY A 630 18.75 30.42 22.70
C GLY A 630 18.29 31.68 21.99
N THR A 631 17.92 32.77 22.72
CA THR A 631 17.64 34.09 22.12
C THR A 631 18.94 34.85 21.77
N ARG A 632 20.07 34.41 22.30
CA ARG A 632 21.37 34.72 21.72
C ARG A 632 21.64 33.74 20.61
N LYS A 633 21.25 34.09 19.36
CA LYS A 633 21.50 33.29 18.12
C LYS A 633 21.33 31.79 18.39
N ILE A 634 20.52 31.14 17.58
CA ILE A 634 20.82 29.76 17.18
C ILE A 634 22.24 29.83 16.58
N ILE A 635 23.24 29.83 17.42
CA ILE A 635 24.54 29.34 17.06
C ILE A 635 24.25 27.85 16.89
N LYS A 636 23.99 27.40 15.64
CA LYS A 636 24.22 26.00 15.28
C LYS A 636 25.46 25.66 16.06
N ASP A 637 25.41 24.62 16.92
CA ASP A 637 26.62 24.20 17.61
C ASP A 637 27.64 23.85 16.54
N THR A 638 28.50 24.80 16.24
CA THR A 638 29.55 24.66 15.24
C THR A 638 30.84 24.14 15.85
N LYS A 639 30.86 23.83 17.16
CA LYS A 639 32.05 23.30 17.82
C LYS A 639 32.55 22.01 17.16
N TRP A 640 31.63 21.18 16.66
CA TRP A 640 32.02 20.02 15.86
C TRP A 640 32.80 20.37 14.57
N ARG A 641 32.65 21.60 14.08
CA ARG A 641 33.44 22.11 12.95
C ARG A 641 34.90 22.40 13.30
N GLU A 642 35.24 22.50 14.57
CA GLU A 642 36.59 22.69 15.08
C GLU A 642 37.38 21.36 15.13
N GLY A 643 36.71 20.21 15.00
CA GLY A 643 37.29 18.88 14.94
C GLY A 643 38.00 18.59 13.63
N THR A 644 38.70 17.47 13.57
CA THR A 644 39.31 16.95 12.36
C THR A 644 38.27 16.71 11.26
N VAL A 645 38.68 16.68 9.98
CA VAL A 645 37.72 16.43 8.90
C VAL A 645 37.07 15.06 9.02
N GLU A 646 37.79 14.06 9.55
CA GLU A 646 37.28 12.72 9.85
C GLU A 646 36.15 12.77 10.90
N GLU A 647 36.36 13.49 11.99
CA GLU A 647 35.35 13.69 13.04
C GLU A 647 34.13 14.46 12.52
N ARG A 648 34.36 15.45 11.64
CA ARG A 648 33.28 16.22 11.02
C ARG A 648 32.42 15.35 10.10
N ILE A 649 33.04 14.46 9.32
CA ILE A 649 32.32 13.52 8.44
C ILE A 649 31.51 12.52 9.28
N ILE A 650 32.10 11.94 10.33
CA ILE A 650 31.38 11.05 11.25
C ILE A 650 30.18 11.77 11.87
N HIS A 651 30.39 12.98 12.36
CA HIS A 651 29.31 13.79 12.92
C HIS A 651 28.21 14.06 11.89
N ALA A 652 28.58 14.45 10.66
CA ALA A 652 27.62 14.72 9.58
C ALA A 652 26.79 13.47 9.24
N LEU A 653 27.42 12.29 9.19
CA LEU A 653 26.74 11.02 8.93
C LEU A 653 25.80 10.65 10.09
N VAL A 654 26.27 10.69 11.33
CA VAL A 654 25.44 10.35 12.50
C VAL A 654 24.25 11.31 12.67
N ARG A 655 24.45 12.62 12.45
CA ARG A 655 23.39 13.64 12.62
C ARG A 655 22.53 13.86 11.37
N GLY A 656 22.90 13.28 10.23
CA GLY A 656 22.19 13.51 8.97
C GLY A 656 22.38 14.94 8.42
N VAL A 657 23.52 15.60 8.71
CA VAL A 657 23.79 16.99 8.30
C VAL A 657 24.37 17.01 6.90
N THR A 658 23.63 17.53 5.92
CA THR A 658 24.05 17.59 4.51
C THR A 658 24.79 18.89 4.16
N GLU A 659 24.66 19.96 4.95
CA GLU A 659 25.12 21.32 4.60
C GLU A 659 26.62 21.44 4.31
N HIS A 660 27.46 20.64 4.97
CA HIS A 660 28.92 20.74 4.84
C HIS A 660 29.58 19.51 4.23
N ILE A 661 28.85 18.43 4.02
CA ILE A 661 29.43 17.13 3.65
C ILE A 661 30.24 17.18 2.36
N VAL A 662 29.80 17.93 1.36
CA VAL A 662 30.52 18.07 0.08
C VAL A 662 31.88 18.75 0.29
N ALA A 663 31.93 19.83 1.09
CA ALA A 663 33.17 20.55 1.39
C ALA A 663 34.12 19.69 2.24
N ASP A 664 33.62 18.96 3.21
CA ASP A 664 34.42 18.08 4.06
C ASP A 664 34.91 16.85 3.27
N THR A 665 34.10 16.33 2.34
CA THR A 665 34.50 15.25 1.44
C THR A 665 35.59 15.71 0.48
N GLU A 666 35.55 16.96 -0.03
CA GLU A 666 36.62 17.51 -0.88
C GLU A 666 37.89 17.73 -0.06
N GLU A 667 37.79 18.24 1.15
CA GLU A 667 38.96 18.44 2.02
C GLU A 667 39.67 17.10 2.33
N ILE A 668 38.92 16.06 2.66
CA ILE A 668 39.50 14.76 2.98
C ILE A 668 40.02 14.05 1.73
N ARG A 669 39.38 14.23 0.56
CA ARG A 669 39.80 13.66 -0.71
C ARG A 669 41.27 14.03 -1.01
N THR A 670 41.68 15.25 -0.71
CA THR A 670 43.04 15.71 -0.95
C THR A 670 44.11 15.00 -0.10
N LYS A 671 43.71 14.23 0.91
CA LYS A 671 44.61 13.45 1.77
C LYS A 671 44.81 12.01 1.29
N PHE A 672 44.06 11.58 0.28
CA PHE A 672 44.10 10.23 -0.27
C PHE A 672 44.53 10.25 -1.74
N ASP A 673 45.16 9.19 -2.18
CA ASP A 673 45.60 9.06 -3.56
C ASP A 673 44.46 8.73 -4.53
N LEU A 674 43.44 7.97 -4.04
CA LEU A 674 42.26 7.56 -4.81
C LEU A 674 40.98 8.01 -4.13
N ALA A 675 40.01 8.47 -4.92
CA ALA A 675 38.70 8.85 -4.44
C ALA A 675 37.94 7.67 -3.76
N LEU A 676 38.19 6.44 -4.22
CA LEU A 676 37.64 5.23 -3.62
C LEU A 676 38.08 5.03 -2.15
N GLU A 677 39.32 5.39 -1.81
CA GLU A 677 39.85 5.27 -0.45
C GLU A 677 39.11 6.16 0.56
N VAL A 678 38.53 7.27 0.12
CA VAL A 678 37.71 8.15 0.94
C VAL A 678 36.39 7.44 1.30
N ILE A 679 35.83 6.68 0.37
CA ILE A 679 34.62 5.89 0.59
C ILE A 679 34.93 4.75 1.57
N GLU A 680 35.93 3.93 1.26
CA GLU A 680 36.29 2.73 2.04
C GLU A 680 36.84 3.06 3.43
N GLY A 681 37.43 4.24 3.62
CA GLY A 681 37.99 4.70 4.88
C GLY A 681 36.98 5.56 5.67
N PRO A 682 37.10 6.90 5.63
CA PRO A 682 36.37 7.80 6.54
C PRO A 682 34.84 7.74 6.40
N LEU A 683 34.30 7.59 5.19
CA LEU A 683 32.86 7.53 5.00
C LEU A 683 32.28 6.20 5.55
N MET A 684 32.93 5.08 5.26
CA MET A 684 32.51 3.77 5.83
C MET A 684 32.74 3.69 7.32
N ALA A 685 33.77 4.35 7.87
CA ALA A 685 33.95 4.45 9.32
C ALA A 685 32.77 5.18 10.00
N GLY A 686 32.29 6.26 9.39
CA GLY A 686 31.10 6.98 9.87
C GLY A 686 29.83 6.12 9.76
N MET A 687 29.63 5.42 8.65
CA MET A 687 28.47 4.51 8.46
C MET A 687 28.52 3.31 9.41
N LYS A 688 29.72 2.84 9.79
CA LYS A 688 29.86 1.82 10.81
C LYS A 688 29.33 2.28 12.17
N VAL A 689 29.64 3.52 12.57
CA VAL A 689 29.08 4.11 13.80
C VAL A 689 27.54 4.18 13.74
N VAL A 690 27.00 4.58 12.58
CA VAL A 690 25.55 4.57 12.35
C VAL A 690 24.97 3.16 12.48
N GLY A 691 25.63 2.15 11.89
CA GLY A 691 25.21 0.75 11.98
C GLY A 691 25.28 0.21 13.41
N ASP A 692 26.33 0.52 14.18
CA ASP A 692 26.46 0.12 15.57
C ASP A 692 25.34 0.75 16.43
N LEU A 693 25.05 2.04 16.25
CA LEU A 693 23.95 2.72 16.93
C LEU A 693 22.58 2.15 16.59
N PHE A 694 22.38 1.77 15.32
CA PHE A 694 21.15 1.14 14.88
C PHE A 694 20.99 -0.26 15.46
N GLY A 695 22.04 -1.07 15.42
CA GLY A 695 22.05 -2.43 15.99
C GLY A 695 21.84 -2.46 17.51
N ASP A 696 22.30 -1.43 18.23
CA ASP A 696 22.07 -1.25 19.66
C ASP A 696 20.67 -0.68 20.01
N GLY A 697 19.81 -0.42 19.02
CA GLY A 697 18.50 0.20 19.22
C GLY A 697 18.55 1.67 19.66
N LYS A 698 19.68 2.33 19.46
CA LYS A 698 19.93 3.74 19.86
C LYS A 698 19.67 4.72 18.73
N MET A 699 19.56 4.23 17.51
CA MET A 699 19.20 4.96 16.31
C MET A 699 18.07 4.22 15.59
N PHE A 700 17.09 4.94 15.05
CA PHE A 700 15.96 4.36 14.34
C PHE A 700 16.16 4.44 12.83
N LEU A 701 15.49 3.54 12.07
CA LEU A 701 15.60 3.48 10.61
C LEU A 701 15.50 4.85 9.92
N PRO A 702 14.58 5.75 10.28
CA PRO A 702 14.51 7.08 9.69
C PRO A 702 15.77 7.94 9.86
N GLN A 703 16.49 7.73 10.95
CA GLN A 703 17.76 8.43 11.19
C GLN A 703 18.87 7.83 10.34
N VAL A 704 18.85 6.50 10.14
CA VAL A 704 19.75 5.80 9.21
C VAL A 704 19.52 6.28 7.76
N VAL A 705 18.26 6.51 7.36
CA VAL A 705 17.93 7.08 6.04
C VAL A 705 18.51 8.49 5.87
N LYS A 706 18.48 9.33 6.91
CA LYS A 706 19.17 10.64 6.89
C LYS A 706 20.69 10.47 6.71
N SER A 707 21.30 9.53 7.43
CA SER A 707 22.73 9.20 7.29
C SER A 707 23.08 8.72 5.88
N ALA A 708 22.25 7.85 5.31
CA ALA A 708 22.39 7.36 3.93
C ALA A 708 22.32 8.50 2.90
N ARG A 709 21.46 9.51 3.14
CA ARG A 709 21.39 10.71 2.30
C ARG A 709 22.69 11.52 2.33
N VAL A 710 23.30 11.68 3.50
CA VAL A 710 24.62 12.34 3.65
C VAL A 710 25.68 11.56 2.89
N MET A 711 25.69 10.23 3.07
CA MET A 711 26.59 9.32 2.34
C MET A 711 26.44 9.45 0.82
N LYS A 712 25.19 9.46 0.33
CA LYS A 712 24.89 9.60 -1.11
C LYS A 712 25.44 10.92 -1.67
N GLN A 713 25.33 12.03 -0.93
CA GLN A 713 25.88 13.31 -1.37
C GLN A 713 27.42 13.30 -1.42
N ALA A 714 28.06 12.68 -0.43
CA ALA A 714 29.50 12.52 -0.42
C ALA A 714 30.00 11.69 -1.61
N VAL A 715 29.35 10.55 -1.86
CA VAL A 715 29.69 9.64 -2.98
C VAL A 715 29.45 10.33 -4.32
N ALA A 716 28.32 11.01 -4.51
CA ALA A 716 28.03 11.76 -5.74
C ALA A 716 29.09 12.84 -6.04
N HIS A 717 29.67 13.45 -5.00
CA HIS A 717 30.79 14.39 -5.17
C HIS A 717 32.07 13.68 -5.63
N LEU A 718 32.33 12.44 -5.17
CA LEU A 718 33.54 11.66 -5.51
C LEU A 718 33.44 10.98 -6.87
N GLU A 719 32.25 10.72 -7.40
CA GLU A 719 32.00 9.95 -8.62
C GLU A 719 32.76 10.51 -9.85
N PRO A 720 32.77 11.83 -10.13
CA PRO A 720 33.56 12.37 -11.27
C PRO A 720 35.06 12.10 -11.16
N PHE A 721 35.62 12.13 -9.93
CA PHE A 721 37.03 11.85 -9.71
C PHE A 721 37.37 10.39 -9.93
N MET A 722 36.49 9.49 -9.48
CA MET A 722 36.63 8.05 -9.72
C MET A 722 36.56 7.72 -11.22
N GLU A 723 35.72 8.41 -11.99
CA GLU A 723 35.65 8.25 -13.45
C GLU A 723 36.91 8.76 -14.14
N GLU A 724 37.43 9.89 -13.68
CA GLU A 724 38.69 10.45 -14.21
C GLU A 724 39.89 9.53 -13.90
N GLU A 725 39.99 9.01 -12.68
CA GLU A 725 41.02 8.03 -12.27
C GLU A 725 40.91 6.75 -13.11
N LYS A 726 39.72 6.27 -13.36
CA LYS A 726 39.43 5.10 -14.21
C LYS A 726 39.85 5.31 -15.66
N SER A 727 39.70 6.55 -16.17
CA SER A 727 40.07 6.91 -17.54
C SER A 727 41.59 7.00 -17.73
N LYS A 728 42.32 7.34 -16.67
CA LYS A 728 43.78 7.47 -16.65
C LYS A 728 44.51 6.13 -16.42
N SER A 729 43.85 5.13 -15.92
CA SER A 729 44.40 3.79 -15.69
C SER A 729 44.59 3.07 -17.01
N THR A 730 45.82 2.92 -17.43
CA THR A 730 46.26 2.24 -18.66
C THR A 730 46.23 0.72 -18.58
N THR A 731 45.94 0.16 -17.43
CA THR A 731 45.86 -1.29 -17.22
C THR A 731 44.46 -1.78 -17.52
N LYS A 732 44.24 -2.37 -18.70
CA LYS A 732 43.04 -3.17 -19.03
C LYS A 732 43.03 -4.46 -18.21
N THR A 733 42.97 -4.36 -16.92
CA THR A 733 42.59 -5.50 -16.06
C THR A 733 41.11 -5.74 -16.27
N LYS A 734 40.74 -6.92 -16.77
CA LYS A 734 39.34 -7.37 -16.83
C LYS A 734 38.82 -7.34 -15.42
N MET A 735 38.17 -6.23 -15.03
CA MET A 735 37.48 -6.19 -13.73
C MET A 735 36.39 -7.25 -13.67
N PRO A 736 36.31 -8.03 -12.60
CA PRO A 736 35.16 -8.93 -12.40
C PRO A 736 33.89 -8.09 -12.43
N LYS A 737 32.89 -8.52 -13.19
CA LYS A 737 31.56 -7.92 -13.17
C LYS A 737 30.87 -8.42 -11.90
N ILE A 738 30.67 -7.52 -10.95
CA ILE A 738 29.83 -7.78 -9.80
C ILE A 738 28.42 -7.32 -10.19
N VAL A 739 27.49 -8.25 -10.23
CA VAL A 739 26.06 -7.93 -10.33
C VAL A 739 25.56 -7.76 -8.91
N MET A 740 25.27 -6.52 -8.53
CA MET A 740 24.54 -6.23 -7.30
C MET A 740 23.07 -6.13 -7.66
N ALA A 741 22.25 -7.00 -7.12
CA ALA A 741 20.81 -6.94 -7.22
C ALA A 741 20.25 -6.70 -5.81
N THR A 742 19.47 -5.64 -5.67
CA THR A 742 18.61 -5.50 -4.49
C THR A 742 17.43 -6.45 -4.69
N VAL A 743 17.26 -7.40 -3.81
CA VAL A 743 16.05 -8.23 -3.82
C VAL A 743 14.88 -7.32 -3.45
N LYS A 744 13.78 -7.38 -4.23
CA LYS A 744 12.59 -6.57 -3.98
C LYS A 744 12.11 -6.77 -2.54
N GLY A 745 12.00 -5.69 -1.79
CA GLY A 745 11.64 -5.70 -0.36
C GLY A 745 12.83 -5.68 0.61
N ASP A 746 14.06 -5.76 0.10
CA ASP A 746 15.27 -5.62 0.91
C ASP A 746 15.73 -4.15 0.84
N VAL A 747 15.53 -3.43 1.92
CA VAL A 747 15.99 -2.04 2.09
C VAL A 747 17.22 -2.07 2.96
N HIS A 748 18.38 -2.22 2.34
CA HIS A 748 19.66 -2.02 2.99
C HIS A 748 20.22 -0.62 2.79
#